data_9b4acf78dc00da0bc9f968e6afd5f150
#
_entry.id   9b4acf78dc00da0bc9f968e6afd5f150
#
_cell.length_a   1.000
_cell.length_b   1.000
_cell.length_c   1.000
_cell.angle_alpha   90.00
_cell.angle_beta   90.00
_cell.angle_gamma   90.00
#
_symmetry.space_group_name_H-M   'P 1'
#
loop_
_entity.id
_entity.type
_entity.pdbx_description
1 polymer ?
#
loop_
_entity_poly.entity_id
_entity_poly.type
_entity_poly.pdbx_seq_one_letter_code
_entity_poly.pdbx_strand_id
1 'polypeptide(L)'
;MTSRKLNVLVYNGTGTTVESVKHAIYSLRRLLSPNYAVIPVSDTVLLKEPWGPSCALLVFPGGADLGYCRVLNGEGNSIISQYVRRGGKYLGFCAGAYYGSKRCEFEVGNRPMEVIGSRELAFYPGTCRGGAFKGFQYNSERGARAVRIDVKKDAFKGAGVVPEVFTSYYNGGGVFVDAKDPNGDVEILASYAADLDVDGATEKAAIVYCRVSQGAAILTGPHPEFAGANLSPHHDVDGYSELITSIRAGDGDRVAFLKACLTKLGLEVSQESTGVPSLSRLHLSSIVSSNVDDLLYSWEEIISKEDGEEYIRAEHDTFHLEKPETRWSMSPLKDTLPRNDSAGELTTPSSSAEEAMIDYTTIVKRITTHERAWPEAKATPYFNHHAFFSTLREYRQVDRDAEEWGDYLMYGEIVTSTNTILEKNFKLLSKLPTGFTLTATTQVAGRGRGSNVWVSPAGSLIMSTVINHPGHLATSRPIVFIQYLAAVAIVQAIKTYDKGYDELPVKLKWPNDIYARDPRNPSTYVKIGGILSNCVYSSGSYQIVLGIGINTTNGRPTTSLDALLPSHLPPFRIEKLTAHILTRLETLYKSFVRTGFTRELEYAYYSDWLHGRQIVTLEAEGGVRARIVGITTDWGMLKAEELGRDDKPTGKMWALQSDENSFDFFRGLVKRKI
;
A
#
# COMPACT_ATOMS: atom_id res chain seq x y z
N MET A 1 2.72 18.13 15.22
CA MET A 1 3.11 17.88 13.81
C MET A 1 2.28 16.73 13.30
N THR A 2 1.61 16.91 12.18
CA THR A 2 0.78 15.88 11.55
C THR A 2 1.65 14.68 11.14
N SER A 3 1.19 13.48 11.44
CA SER A 3 1.74 12.22 10.92
C SER A 3 1.95 12.36 9.40
N ARG A 4 3.12 11.96 8.89
CA ARG A 4 3.40 12.02 7.45
C ARG A 4 2.40 11.12 6.70
N LYS A 5 1.72 11.69 5.73
CA LYS A 5 0.75 11.01 4.91
C LYS A 5 1.49 10.19 3.84
N LEU A 6 1.25 8.91 3.76
CA LEU A 6 2.00 7.98 2.90
C LEU A 6 1.14 7.29 1.83
N ASN A 7 -0.18 7.39 1.93
CA ASN A 7 -1.08 6.71 1.01
C ASN A 7 -1.52 7.65 -0.12
N VAL A 8 -1.43 7.16 -1.34
CA VAL A 8 -2.05 7.75 -2.53
C VAL A 8 -3.24 6.87 -2.88
N LEU A 9 -4.44 7.39 -2.69
CA LEU A 9 -5.68 6.65 -2.87
C LEU A 9 -6.24 6.91 -4.25
N VAL A 10 -6.40 5.86 -5.06
CA VAL A 10 -7.00 5.93 -6.40
C VAL A 10 -8.39 5.32 -6.33
N TYR A 11 -9.40 6.14 -6.54
CA TYR A 11 -10.79 5.68 -6.53
C TYR A 11 -11.05 4.67 -7.64
N ASN A 12 -11.61 3.50 -7.28
CA ASN A 12 -11.96 2.42 -8.21
C ASN A 12 -13.42 1.95 -8.08
N GLY A 13 -14.25 2.78 -7.44
CA GLY A 13 -15.67 2.48 -7.23
C GLY A 13 -16.56 2.83 -8.41
N THR A 14 -17.85 2.93 -8.14
CA THR A 14 -18.88 3.24 -9.14
C THR A 14 -18.55 4.49 -9.94
N GLY A 15 -18.58 4.39 -11.25
CA GLY A 15 -18.33 5.51 -12.19
C GLY A 15 -16.93 5.49 -12.83
N THR A 16 -15.95 4.75 -12.30
CA THR A 16 -14.63 4.59 -12.96
C THR A 16 -14.67 3.55 -14.07
N THR A 17 -13.77 3.68 -15.05
CA THR A 17 -13.44 2.56 -15.95
C THR A 17 -12.24 1.79 -15.40
N VAL A 18 -12.22 0.48 -15.64
CA VAL A 18 -11.12 -0.39 -15.20
C VAL A 18 -9.78 0.09 -15.78
N GLU A 19 -9.78 0.45 -17.07
CA GLU A 19 -8.56 0.94 -17.76
C GLU A 19 -8.05 2.24 -17.16
N SER A 20 -8.91 3.23 -16.89
CA SER A 20 -8.49 4.49 -16.28
C SER A 20 -7.89 4.28 -14.88
N VAL A 21 -8.45 3.37 -14.08
CA VAL A 21 -7.90 3.01 -12.78
C VAL A 21 -6.52 2.38 -12.92
N LYS A 22 -6.37 1.42 -13.83
CA LYS A 22 -5.10 0.73 -14.08
C LYS A 22 -4.00 1.71 -14.53
N HIS A 23 -4.30 2.56 -15.52
CA HIS A 23 -3.36 3.56 -16.01
C HIS A 23 -2.94 4.56 -14.92
N ALA A 24 -3.90 5.04 -14.12
CA ALA A 24 -3.59 5.93 -12.99
C ALA A 24 -2.68 5.25 -11.96
N ILE A 25 -3.00 4.01 -11.56
CA ILE A 25 -2.19 3.24 -10.61
C ILE A 25 -0.78 3.01 -11.16
N TYR A 26 -0.66 2.59 -12.42
CA TYR A 26 0.64 2.36 -13.08
C TYR A 26 1.51 3.61 -13.07
N SER A 27 1.01 4.72 -13.62
CA SER A 27 1.79 5.96 -13.72
C SER A 27 2.16 6.52 -12.35
N LEU A 28 1.23 6.48 -11.37
CA LEU A 28 1.51 6.96 -10.03
C LEU A 28 2.49 6.06 -9.27
N ARG A 29 2.41 4.72 -9.40
CA ARG A 29 3.40 3.81 -8.81
C ARG A 29 4.79 4.06 -9.37
N ARG A 30 4.93 4.19 -10.69
CA ARG A 30 6.21 4.49 -11.35
C ARG A 30 6.86 5.78 -10.82
N LEU A 31 6.05 6.80 -10.50
CA LEU A 31 6.54 8.12 -10.09
C LEU A 31 6.69 8.30 -8.58
N LEU A 32 5.95 7.57 -7.78
CA LEU A 32 5.84 7.81 -6.34
C LEU A 32 6.44 6.70 -5.47
N SER A 33 6.69 5.50 -6.03
CA SER A 33 7.42 4.47 -5.29
C SER A 33 8.90 4.86 -5.14
N PRO A 34 9.55 4.51 -4.01
CA PRO A 34 9.02 3.84 -2.83
C PRO A 34 8.43 4.79 -1.78
N ASN A 35 8.32 6.10 -2.06
CA ASN A 35 7.96 7.13 -1.08
C ASN A 35 6.49 7.06 -0.65
N TYR A 36 5.62 6.54 -1.52
CA TYR A 36 4.19 6.42 -1.28
C TYR A 36 3.65 5.07 -1.74
N ALA A 37 2.62 4.60 -1.03
CA ALA A 37 1.83 3.45 -1.44
C ALA A 37 0.64 3.90 -2.28
N VAL A 38 0.55 3.45 -3.52
CA VAL A 38 -0.57 3.75 -4.43
C VAL A 38 -1.59 2.62 -4.38
N ILE A 39 -2.81 2.93 -3.93
CA ILE A 39 -3.83 1.96 -3.53
C ILE A 39 -5.15 2.25 -4.22
N PRO A 40 -5.81 1.25 -4.84
CA PRO A 40 -7.20 1.38 -5.25
C PRO A 40 -8.12 1.38 -4.02
N VAL A 41 -9.14 2.26 -4.02
CA VAL A 41 -10.12 2.37 -2.94
C VAL A 41 -11.53 2.49 -3.48
N SER A 42 -12.47 1.74 -2.88
CA SER A 42 -13.89 1.79 -3.24
C SER A 42 -14.62 2.96 -2.57
N ASP A 43 -15.85 3.21 -3.00
CA ASP A 43 -16.80 4.10 -2.36
C ASP A 43 -17.03 3.76 -0.89
N THR A 44 -17.17 2.47 -0.56
CA THR A 44 -17.31 1.98 0.82
C THR A 44 -16.15 2.43 1.71
N VAL A 45 -14.91 2.37 1.21
CA VAL A 45 -13.73 2.83 1.94
C VAL A 45 -13.78 4.34 2.17
N LEU A 46 -14.13 5.12 1.13
CA LEU A 46 -14.21 6.58 1.25
C LEU A 46 -15.31 7.04 2.21
N LEU A 47 -16.41 6.29 2.30
CA LEU A 47 -17.55 6.61 3.16
C LEU A 47 -17.36 6.12 4.61
N LYS A 48 -16.78 4.93 4.81
CA LYS A 48 -16.84 4.24 6.10
C LYS A 48 -15.52 4.19 6.85
N GLU A 49 -14.37 4.43 6.20
CA GLU A 49 -13.07 4.32 6.84
C GLU A 49 -12.39 5.68 7.07
N PRO A 50 -11.61 5.84 8.14
CA PRO A 50 -10.92 7.09 8.45
C PRO A 50 -9.61 7.23 7.64
N TRP A 51 -9.72 7.31 6.31
CA TRP A 51 -8.58 7.35 5.39
C TRP A 51 -7.83 8.70 5.36
N GLY A 52 -8.51 9.80 5.66
CA GLY A 52 -7.97 11.17 5.50
C GLY A 52 -6.64 11.45 6.23
N PRO A 53 -6.41 10.98 7.47
CA PRO A 53 -5.15 11.20 8.19
C PRO A 53 -3.92 10.60 7.53
N SER A 54 -4.04 9.47 6.83
CA SER A 54 -2.95 8.77 6.15
C SER A 54 -2.80 9.14 4.67
N CYS A 55 -3.81 9.82 4.09
CA CYS A 55 -3.88 10.12 2.66
C CYS A 55 -3.00 11.34 2.31
N ALA A 56 -2.03 11.15 1.42
CA ALA A 56 -1.20 12.20 0.84
C ALA A 56 -1.86 12.81 -0.40
N LEU A 57 -2.52 11.97 -1.21
CA LEU A 57 -3.18 12.34 -2.45
C LEU A 57 -4.42 11.48 -2.67
N LEU A 58 -5.55 12.10 -2.97
CA LEU A 58 -6.76 11.41 -3.43
C LEU A 58 -6.92 11.62 -4.93
N VAL A 59 -7.08 10.53 -5.68
CA VAL A 59 -7.10 10.53 -7.14
C VAL A 59 -8.45 9.99 -7.64
N PHE A 60 -9.09 10.73 -8.52
CA PHE A 60 -10.28 10.32 -9.26
C PHE A 60 -9.94 10.13 -10.73
N PRO A 61 -9.94 8.88 -11.25
CA PRO A 61 -9.63 8.55 -12.63
C PRO A 61 -10.68 9.02 -13.63
N GLY A 62 -10.52 8.59 -14.89
CA GLY A 62 -11.55 8.75 -15.93
C GLY A 62 -12.71 7.77 -15.76
N GLY A 63 -13.81 8.05 -16.46
CA GLY A 63 -15.05 7.26 -16.41
C GLY A 63 -16.29 8.09 -16.68
N ALA A 64 -17.36 7.91 -15.86
CA ALA A 64 -18.59 8.68 -15.91
C ALA A 64 -18.84 9.37 -14.54
N ASP A 65 -18.69 10.67 -14.49
CA ASP A 65 -18.77 11.47 -13.25
C ASP A 65 -20.15 11.39 -12.55
N LEU A 66 -21.24 11.13 -13.29
CA LEU A 66 -22.54 10.85 -12.70
C LEU A 66 -22.53 9.59 -11.81
N GLY A 67 -21.65 8.63 -12.09
CA GLY A 67 -21.43 7.48 -11.22
C GLY A 67 -20.86 7.92 -9.87
N TYR A 68 -19.89 8.83 -9.86
CA TYR A 68 -19.32 9.41 -8.65
C TYR A 68 -20.38 10.18 -7.85
N CYS A 69 -21.17 11.03 -8.54
CA CYS A 69 -22.27 11.77 -7.92
C CYS A 69 -23.29 10.83 -7.27
N ARG A 70 -23.63 9.72 -7.93
CA ARG A 70 -24.65 8.78 -7.41
C ARG A 70 -24.31 8.22 -6.04
N VAL A 71 -23.04 7.95 -5.78
CA VAL A 71 -22.60 7.24 -4.56
C VAL A 71 -21.96 8.15 -3.53
N LEU A 72 -21.41 9.31 -3.95
CA LEU A 72 -20.62 10.17 -3.06
C LEU A 72 -21.27 11.52 -2.76
N ASN A 73 -22.33 11.95 -3.48
CA ASN A 73 -23.02 13.21 -3.16
C ASN A 73 -23.52 13.21 -1.72
N GLY A 74 -23.43 14.38 -1.09
CA GLY A 74 -23.76 14.59 0.31
C GLY A 74 -22.60 14.21 1.22
N GLU A 75 -22.68 13.10 1.93
CA GLU A 75 -21.72 12.71 2.96
C GLU A 75 -20.31 12.47 2.41
N GLY A 76 -20.18 11.69 1.33
CA GLY A 76 -18.89 11.39 0.70
C GLY A 76 -18.16 12.66 0.25
N ASN A 77 -18.88 13.55 -0.44
CA ASN A 77 -18.33 14.83 -0.90
C ASN A 77 -17.98 15.77 0.27
N SER A 78 -18.76 15.73 1.35
CA SER A 78 -18.44 16.47 2.57
C SER A 78 -17.10 16.00 3.16
N ILE A 79 -16.87 14.68 3.27
CA ILE A 79 -15.62 14.09 3.75
C ILE A 79 -14.46 14.48 2.84
N ILE A 80 -14.61 14.33 1.51
CA ILE A 80 -13.57 14.67 0.53
C ILE A 80 -13.25 16.17 0.59
N SER A 81 -14.27 17.03 0.61
CA SER A 81 -14.10 18.49 0.69
C SER A 81 -13.36 18.90 1.98
N GLN A 82 -13.74 18.33 3.12
CA GLN A 82 -13.05 18.59 4.40
C GLN A 82 -11.59 18.14 4.37
N TYR A 83 -11.31 16.95 3.78
CA TYR A 83 -9.95 16.47 3.62
C TYR A 83 -9.10 17.46 2.82
N VAL A 84 -9.58 17.91 1.65
CA VAL A 84 -8.84 18.85 0.82
C VAL A 84 -8.67 20.20 1.53
N ARG A 85 -9.75 20.78 2.07
CA ARG A 85 -9.70 22.09 2.79
C ARG A 85 -8.75 22.10 3.98
N ARG A 86 -8.49 20.95 4.61
CA ARG A 86 -7.54 20.79 5.73
C ARG A 86 -6.11 20.47 5.28
N GLY A 87 -5.76 20.74 4.03
CA GLY A 87 -4.40 20.55 3.50
C GLY A 87 -4.19 19.27 2.71
N GLY A 88 -5.26 18.48 2.46
CA GLY A 88 -5.25 17.35 1.55
C GLY A 88 -5.05 17.76 0.11
N LYS A 89 -4.74 16.78 -0.77
CA LYS A 89 -4.48 16.98 -2.18
C LYS A 89 -5.42 16.13 -3.03
N TYR A 90 -5.92 16.70 -4.12
CA TYR A 90 -6.82 16.05 -5.06
C TYR A 90 -6.22 16.07 -6.47
N LEU A 91 -6.37 14.97 -7.20
CA LEU A 91 -5.99 14.88 -8.61
C LEU A 91 -7.15 14.22 -9.38
N GLY A 92 -7.75 14.98 -10.29
CA GLY A 92 -8.87 14.49 -11.11
C GLY A 92 -8.48 14.38 -12.57
N PHE A 93 -8.61 13.19 -13.16
CA PHE A 93 -8.42 12.94 -14.58
C PHE A 93 -9.77 12.83 -15.29
N CYS A 94 -9.98 13.53 -16.40
CA CYS A 94 -11.16 13.47 -17.25
C CYS A 94 -12.49 13.54 -16.43
N ALA A 95 -13.17 12.42 -16.19
CA ALA A 95 -14.37 12.37 -15.35
C ALA A 95 -14.11 12.91 -13.94
N GLY A 96 -12.94 12.64 -13.35
CA GLY A 96 -12.52 13.19 -12.06
C GLY A 96 -12.33 14.71 -12.10
N ALA A 97 -12.03 15.29 -13.25
CA ALA A 97 -11.94 16.73 -13.44
C ALA A 97 -13.33 17.39 -13.57
N TYR A 98 -14.25 16.77 -14.30
CA TYR A 98 -15.67 17.21 -14.31
C TYR A 98 -16.26 17.19 -12.92
N TYR A 99 -16.02 16.11 -12.17
CA TYR A 99 -16.52 15.93 -10.80
C TYR A 99 -15.93 16.95 -9.81
N GLY A 100 -14.66 17.32 -9.99
CA GLY A 100 -13.96 18.33 -9.16
C GLY A 100 -14.31 19.78 -9.48
N SER A 101 -15.02 20.05 -10.58
CA SER A 101 -15.44 21.38 -11.01
C SER A 101 -16.78 21.77 -10.35
N LYS A 102 -17.09 23.07 -10.33
CA LYS A 102 -18.40 23.55 -9.81
C LYS A 102 -19.56 23.16 -10.73
N ARG A 103 -19.30 23.12 -12.03
CA ARG A 103 -20.29 22.78 -13.05
C ARG A 103 -19.69 21.89 -14.12
N CYS A 104 -20.41 20.86 -14.50
CA CYS A 104 -20.14 20.03 -15.67
C CYS A 104 -21.09 20.41 -16.81
N GLU A 105 -20.54 20.54 -18.01
CA GLU A 105 -21.27 20.65 -19.27
C GLU A 105 -20.60 19.72 -20.30
N PHE A 106 -21.16 18.52 -20.49
CA PHE A 106 -20.58 17.52 -21.38
C PHE A 106 -21.56 17.19 -22.51
N GLU A 107 -21.07 17.16 -23.75
CA GLU A 107 -21.81 16.84 -24.98
C GLU A 107 -23.12 17.66 -25.11
N VAL A 108 -23.05 18.95 -24.81
CA VAL A 108 -24.19 19.86 -24.85
C VAL A 108 -24.87 19.85 -26.24
N GLY A 109 -26.20 19.59 -26.28
CA GLY A 109 -26.98 19.45 -27.50
C GLY A 109 -26.99 18.05 -28.09
N ASN A 110 -26.17 17.11 -27.59
CA ASN A 110 -26.20 15.69 -27.96
C ASN A 110 -27.05 14.92 -26.94
N ARG A 111 -28.40 14.97 -27.07
CA ARG A 111 -29.37 14.45 -26.08
C ARG A 111 -29.03 13.06 -25.49
N PRO A 112 -28.57 12.05 -26.25
CA PRO A 112 -28.24 10.73 -25.68
C PRO A 112 -27.06 10.73 -24.75
N MET A 113 -26.14 11.73 -24.84
CA MET A 113 -24.86 11.78 -24.14
C MET A 113 -24.72 13.00 -23.24
N GLU A 114 -25.69 13.93 -23.32
CA GLU A 114 -25.61 15.20 -22.61
C GLU A 114 -25.64 15.05 -21.11
N VAL A 115 -24.62 15.63 -20.45
CA VAL A 115 -24.51 15.69 -18.98
C VAL A 115 -24.27 17.14 -18.59
N ILE A 116 -25.28 17.78 -18.01
CA ILE A 116 -25.23 19.15 -17.52
C ILE A 116 -25.65 19.19 -16.05
N GLY A 117 -24.90 19.89 -15.21
CA GLY A 117 -25.29 20.10 -13.83
C GLY A 117 -24.17 20.55 -12.90
N SER A 118 -24.58 21.00 -11.72
CA SER A 118 -23.63 21.38 -10.66
C SER A 118 -23.00 20.16 -10.02
N ARG A 119 -21.78 20.34 -9.48
CA ARG A 119 -21.04 19.36 -8.70
C ARG A 119 -20.70 19.94 -7.33
N GLU A 120 -20.76 19.10 -6.30
CA GLU A 120 -20.64 19.57 -4.91
C GLU A 120 -19.21 19.90 -4.50
N LEU A 121 -18.18 19.24 -5.08
CA LEU A 121 -16.79 19.46 -4.69
C LEU A 121 -16.30 20.87 -5.04
N ALA A 122 -16.60 21.36 -6.23
CA ALA A 122 -16.34 22.71 -6.68
C ALA A 122 -14.92 23.23 -6.38
N PHE A 123 -13.91 22.36 -6.49
CA PHE A 123 -12.49 22.75 -6.31
C PHE A 123 -12.06 23.73 -7.42
N TYR A 124 -12.49 23.47 -8.65
CA TYR A 124 -12.48 24.47 -9.70
C TYR A 124 -13.81 25.26 -9.64
N PRO A 125 -13.78 26.59 -9.43
CA PRO A 125 -14.98 27.38 -9.19
C PRO A 125 -15.81 27.64 -10.46
N GLY A 126 -15.31 27.26 -11.64
CA GLY A 126 -15.92 27.46 -12.95
C GLY A 126 -16.58 26.19 -13.52
N THR A 127 -16.76 26.24 -14.84
CA THR A 127 -17.35 25.18 -15.66
C THR A 127 -16.26 24.37 -16.35
N CYS A 128 -16.31 23.04 -16.21
CA CYS A 128 -15.59 22.11 -17.09
C CYS A 128 -16.53 21.74 -18.24
N ARG A 129 -16.19 22.14 -19.46
CA ARG A 129 -17.02 21.95 -20.66
C ARG A 129 -16.35 20.95 -21.60
N GLY A 130 -17.11 19.95 -22.05
CA GLY A 130 -16.59 18.89 -22.93
C GLY A 130 -17.67 18.21 -23.79
N GLY A 131 -17.31 17.21 -24.64
CA GLY A 131 -15.90 16.86 -25.04
C GLY A 131 -15.22 17.99 -25.76
N ALA A 132 -14.00 18.29 -25.36
CA ALA A 132 -13.24 19.35 -25.99
C ALA A 132 -13.05 19.14 -27.49
N PHE A 133 -13.06 17.88 -27.93
CA PHE A 133 -13.07 17.44 -29.32
C PHE A 133 -14.21 16.47 -29.57
N LYS A 134 -14.86 16.56 -30.73
CA LYS A 134 -15.96 15.68 -31.15
C LYS A 134 -15.54 14.25 -31.40
N GLY A 135 -16.52 13.32 -31.34
CA GLY A 135 -16.37 11.92 -31.72
C GLY A 135 -16.36 10.93 -30.59
N PHE A 136 -16.41 11.36 -29.32
CA PHE A 136 -16.47 10.50 -28.15
C PHE A 136 -17.71 9.57 -28.19
N GLN A 137 -17.51 8.31 -27.81
CA GLN A 137 -18.58 7.34 -27.57
C GLN A 137 -18.29 6.54 -26.29
N TYR A 138 -19.29 6.36 -25.43
CA TYR A 138 -19.16 5.56 -24.22
C TYR A 138 -18.79 4.10 -24.53
N ASN A 139 -17.97 3.51 -23.69
CA ASN A 139 -17.49 2.12 -23.81
C ASN A 139 -16.80 1.80 -25.15
N SER A 140 -16.15 2.78 -25.75
CA SER A 140 -15.44 2.64 -27.03
C SER A 140 -14.24 3.57 -27.05
N GLU A 141 -13.23 3.20 -27.83
CA GLU A 141 -12.07 4.04 -28.15
C GLU A 141 -12.34 5.04 -29.30
N ARG A 142 -13.57 5.08 -29.81
CA ARG A 142 -13.95 6.07 -30.82
C ARG A 142 -13.89 7.48 -30.25
N GLY A 143 -13.24 8.40 -30.98
CA GLY A 143 -12.95 9.75 -30.52
C GLY A 143 -11.64 9.89 -29.75
N ALA A 144 -10.99 8.76 -29.41
CA ALA A 144 -9.66 8.79 -28.83
C ALA A 144 -8.65 9.44 -29.79
N ARG A 145 -7.75 10.24 -29.26
CA ARG A 145 -6.69 10.92 -30.02
C ARG A 145 -5.48 11.26 -29.17
N ALA A 146 -4.33 11.41 -29.82
CA ALA A 146 -3.14 11.98 -29.24
C ALA A 146 -3.23 13.51 -29.35
N VAL A 147 -3.33 14.22 -28.24
CA VAL A 147 -3.45 15.68 -28.22
C VAL A 147 -2.15 16.33 -27.76
N ARG A 148 -1.74 17.36 -28.47
CA ARG A 148 -0.61 18.21 -28.09
C ARG A 148 -1.05 19.22 -27.04
N ILE A 149 -0.28 19.31 -25.95
CA ILE A 149 -0.56 20.16 -24.80
C ILE A 149 0.60 21.12 -24.58
N ASP A 150 0.34 22.42 -24.60
CA ASP A 150 1.31 23.50 -24.37
C ASP A 150 1.38 23.79 -22.86
N VAL A 151 2.57 23.66 -22.27
CA VAL A 151 2.79 23.79 -20.82
C VAL A 151 3.13 25.23 -20.44
N LYS A 152 2.52 25.74 -19.39
CA LYS A 152 2.81 27.06 -18.80
C LYS A 152 3.97 26.92 -17.81
N LYS A 153 5.23 27.02 -18.28
CA LYS A 153 6.44 26.82 -17.46
C LYS A 153 6.46 27.67 -16.18
N ASP A 154 5.97 28.92 -16.26
CA ASP A 154 5.93 29.81 -15.11
C ASP A 154 5.08 29.27 -13.96
N ALA A 155 4.04 28.48 -14.24
CA ALA A 155 3.21 27.82 -13.27
C ALA A 155 3.93 26.72 -12.47
N PHE A 156 5.10 26.27 -12.90
CA PHE A 156 5.88 25.20 -12.28
C PHE A 156 7.18 25.69 -11.63
N LYS A 157 7.31 26.99 -11.34
CA LYS A 157 8.49 27.52 -10.64
C LYS A 157 8.70 26.77 -9.30
N GLY A 158 9.85 26.10 -9.17
CA GLY A 158 10.18 25.28 -8.00
C GLY A 158 9.70 23.81 -8.04
N ALA A 159 8.98 23.39 -9.08
CA ALA A 159 8.47 22.03 -9.23
C ALA A 159 9.34 21.11 -10.13
N GLY A 160 10.55 21.53 -10.46
CA GLY A 160 11.48 20.78 -11.33
C GLY A 160 11.44 21.22 -12.79
N VAL A 161 12.07 20.42 -13.66
CA VAL A 161 12.12 20.68 -15.10
C VAL A 161 10.82 20.18 -15.73
N VAL A 162 10.16 21.06 -16.51
CA VAL A 162 8.95 20.72 -17.27
C VAL A 162 9.21 20.90 -18.77
N PRO A 163 8.62 20.07 -19.63
CA PRO A 163 8.66 20.26 -21.07
C PRO A 163 7.88 21.52 -21.48
N GLU A 164 8.16 22.06 -22.65
CA GLU A 164 7.33 23.13 -23.23
C GLU A 164 6.00 22.61 -23.76
N VAL A 165 6.04 21.36 -24.23
CA VAL A 165 4.93 20.67 -24.87
C VAL A 165 5.04 19.20 -24.55
N PHE A 166 3.90 18.53 -24.37
CA PHE A 166 3.85 17.08 -24.34
C PHE A 166 2.62 16.56 -25.08
N THR A 167 2.66 15.29 -25.45
CA THR A 167 1.53 14.58 -26.08
C THR A 167 0.80 13.77 -25.02
N SER A 168 -0.53 13.95 -24.94
CA SER A 168 -1.39 13.23 -24.00
C SER A 168 -2.46 12.43 -24.74
N TYR A 169 -2.83 11.27 -24.17
CA TYR A 169 -4.04 10.57 -24.56
C TYR A 169 -5.26 11.41 -24.21
N TYR A 170 -6.25 11.44 -25.10
CA TYR A 170 -7.52 12.14 -24.92
C TYR A 170 -8.68 11.25 -25.37
N ASN A 171 -9.73 11.13 -24.55
CA ASN A 171 -11.00 10.53 -24.91
C ASN A 171 -12.13 11.11 -24.03
N GLY A 172 -12.88 12.08 -24.56
CA GLY A 172 -14.04 12.69 -23.87
C GLY A 172 -13.69 13.73 -22.79
N GLY A 173 -12.47 14.15 -22.65
CA GLY A 173 -12.06 15.16 -21.66
C GLY A 173 -12.61 16.56 -21.95
N GLY A 174 -12.63 17.41 -20.92
CA GLY A 174 -13.12 18.78 -20.98
C GLY A 174 -12.04 19.85 -21.08
N VAL A 175 -12.50 21.06 -21.20
CA VAL A 175 -11.72 22.30 -21.07
C VAL A 175 -12.30 23.15 -19.94
N PHE A 176 -11.45 23.87 -19.23
CA PHE A 176 -11.86 24.74 -18.13
C PHE A 176 -12.17 26.12 -18.67
N VAL A 177 -13.46 26.50 -18.62
CA VAL A 177 -13.96 27.78 -19.16
C VAL A 177 -13.72 28.87 -18.12
N ASP A 178 -13.27 30.05 -18.58
CA ASP A 178 -12.99 31.21 -17.75
C ASP A 178 -11.96 30.92 -16.61
N ALA A 179 -10.91 30.18 -16.94
CA ALA A 179 -9.91 29.74 -15.98
C ALA A 179 -8.98 30.85 -15.47
N LYS A 180 -9.05 32.06 -16.00
CA LYS A 180 -8.37 33.23 -15.44
C LYS A 180 -9.08 33.68 -14.17
N ASP A 181 -8.39 33.52 -13.05
CA ASP A 181 -8.88 33.95 -11.74
C ASP A 181 -8.16 35.19 -11.25
N PRO A 182 -8.86 36.33 -11.06
CA PRO A 182 -8.23 37.57 -10.53
C PRO A 182 -7.69 37.38 -9.09
N ASN A 183 -8.22 36.43 -8.33
CA ASN A 183 -7.81 36.19 -6.94
C ASN A 183 -6.58 35.30 -6.85
N GLY A 184 -6.16 34.65 -7.95
CA GLY A 184 -4.99 33.76 -7.99
C GLY A 184 -5.17 32.41 -7.31
N ASP A 185 -6.40 31.98 -7.06
CA ASP A 185 -6.71 30.66 -6.51
C ASP A 185 -6.75 29.56 -7.60
N VAL A 186 -6.90 29.97 -8.88
CA VAL A 186 -6.84 29.08 -10.05
C VAL A 186 -5.67 29.48 -10.93
N GLU A 187 -4.85 28.50 -11.31
CA GLU A 187 -3.70 28.67 -12.18
C GLU A 187 -3.78 27.68 -13.34
N ILE A 188 -3.67 28.17 -14.58
CA ILE A 188 -3.60 27.32 -15.76
C ILE A 188 -2.21 26.71 -15.87
N LEU A 189 -2.13 25.38 -15.77
CA LEU A 189 -0.89 24.62 -15.89
C LEU A 189 -0.54 24.31 -17.34
N ALA A 190 -1.54 24.02 -18.16
CA ALA A 190 -1.35 23.70 -19.55
C ALA A 190 -2.62 23.94 -20.37
N SER A 191 -2.46 24.17 -21.68
CA SER A 191 -3.55 24.45 -22.62
C SER A 191 -3.50 23.50 -23.82
N TYR A 192 -4.65 23.22 -24.44
CA TYR A 192 -4.69 22.50 -25.72
C TYR A 192 -4.06 23.34 -26.80
N ALA A 193 -3.16 22.77 -27.62
CA ALA A 193 -2.54 23.45 -28.75
C ALA A 193 -3.50 23.61 -29.93
N ALA A 194 -4.37 22.63 -30.14
CA ALA A 194 -5.36 22.60 -31.22
C ALA A 194 -6.58 23.47 -30.92
N ASP A 195 -7.36 23.78 -31.95
CA ASP A 195 -8.68 24.40 -31.79
C ASP A 195 -9.68 23.39 -31.23
N LEU A 196 -10.57 23.89 -30.40
CA LEU A 196 -11.56 23.08 -29.67
C LEU A 196 -12.92 23.12 -30.37
N ASP A 197 -13.68 22.05 -30.21
CA ASP A 197 -15.04 21.92 -30.75
C ASP A 197 -16.13 22.48 -29.80
N VAL A 198 -15.73 23.18 -28.73
CA VAL A 198 -16.61 23.79 -27.73
C VAL A 198 -16.38 25.30 -27.61
N ASP A 199 -17.46 26.03 -27.36
CA ASP A 199 -17.45 27.50 -27.28
C ASP A 199 -16.97 28.02 -25.90
N GLY A 200 -16.48 29.28 -25.87
CA GLY A 200 -16.17 30.01 -24.64
C GLY A 200 -14.87 29.65 -23.95
N ALA A 201 -14.01 28.84 -24.59
CA ALA A 201 -12.74 28.41 -24.02
C ALA A 201 -11.55 29.18 -24.58
N THR A 202 -11.48 30.50 -24.38
CA THR A 202 -10.46 31.40 -24.99
C THR A 202 -9.02 31.00 -24.61
N GLU A 203 -8.79 30.58 -23.36
CA GLU A 203 -7.47 30.12 -22.87
C GLU A 203 -7.14 28.68 -23.26
N LYS A 204 -8.10 27.92 -23.80
CA LYS A 204 -8.00 26.50 -24.11
C LYS A 204 -7.42 25.68 -22.91
N ALA A 205 -7.77 26.09 -21.68
CA ALA A 205 -7.19 25.52 -20.45
C ALA A 205 -7.49 24.03 -20.32
N ALA A 206 -6.48 23.20 -20.53
CA ALA A 206 -6.56 21.74 -20.49
C ALA A 206 -6.34 21.19 -19.08
N ILE A 207 -5.51 21.86 -18.30
CA ILE A 207 -5.09 21.43 -16.96
C ILE A 207 -4.98 22.65 -16.06
N VAL A 208 -5.62 22.57 -14.89
CA VAL A 208 -5.64 23.65 -13.91
C VAL A 208 -5.21 23.17 -12.53
N TYR A 209 -4.54 24.07 -11.81
CA TYR A 209 -4.29 23.95 -10.37
C TYR A 209 -5.24 24.87 -9.62
N CYS A 210 -5.89 24.35 -8.58
CA CYS A 210 -6.82 25.11 -7.77
C CYS A 210 -6.36 25.06 -6.31
N ARG A 211 -6.19 26.24 -5.70
CA ARG A 211 -5.99 26.35 -4.25
C ARG A 211 -7.33 26.20 -3.55
N VAL A 212 -7.40 25.30 -2.57
CA VAL A 212 -8.63 24.99 -1.83
C VAL A 212 -8.37 25.14 -0.34
N SER A 213 -8.51 26.34 0.20
CA SER A 213 -8.15 26.67 1.59
C SER A 213 -6.68 26.31 1.89
N GLN A 214 -6.42 25.31 2.76
CA GLN A 214 -5.06 24.84 3.08
C GLN A 214 -4.55 23.76 2.11
N GLY A 215 -5.42 23.22 1.27
CA GLY A 215 -5.11 22.16 0.32
C GLY A 215 -5.07 22.64 -1.13
N ALA A 216 -5.05 21.68 -2.04
CA ALA A 216 -5.02 21.97 -3.47
C ALA A 216 -5.62 20.83 -4.30
N ALA A 217 -6.07 21.18 -5.51
CA ALA A 217 -6.51 20.23 -6.52
C ALA A 217 -5.80 20.49 -7.85
N ILE A 218 -5.44 19.43 -8.59
CA ILE A 218 -5.13 19.49 -10.01
C ILE A 218 -6.21 18.74 -10.76
N LEU A 219 -6.78 19.38 -11.79
CA LEU A 219 -7.81 18.82 -12.65
C LEU A 219 -7.32 18.80 -14.08
N THR A 220 -7.45 17.65 -14.76
CA THR A 220 -6.96 17.47 -16.12
C THR A 220 -8.10 17.03 -17.05
N GLY A 221 -8.29 17.74 -18.16
CA GLY A 221 -9.18 17.30 -19.22
C GLY A 221 -8.66 16.06 -19.95
N PRO A 222 -7.44 16.09 -20.52
CA PRO A 222 -6.81 14.91 -21.11
C PRO A 222 -6.34 13.90 -20.05
N HIS A 223 -5.76 12.79 -20.52
CA HIS A 223 -5.28 11.68 -19.70
C HIS A 223 -3.74 11.59 -19.68
N PRO A 224 -3.04 12.45 -18.94
CA PRO A 224 -1.57 12.37 -18.85
C PRO A 224 -1.10 11.11 -18.12
N GLU A 225 -1.98 10.39 -17.42
CA GLU A 225 -1.68 9.12 -16.76
C GLU A 225 -1.61 7.94 -17.73
N PHE A 226 -2.13 8.05 -18.96
CA PHE A 226 -2.11 6.97 -19.94
C PHE A 226 -0.74 6.86 -20.60
N ALA A 227 -0.01 5.79 -20.29
CA ALA A 227 1.25 5.44 -20.93
C ALA A 227 0.99 4.64 -22.21
N GLY A 228 1.63 5.01 -23.30
CA GLY A 228 1.46 4.33 -24.60
C GLY A 228 1.88 2.86 -24.59
N ALA A 229 2.81 2.47 -23.70
CA ALA A 229 3.21 1.08 -23.49
C ALA A 229 2.05 0.18 -23.04
N ASN A 230 1.06 0.74 -22.34
CA ASN A 230 -0.07 0.01 -21.76
C ASN A 230 -1.36 0.11 -22.58
N LEU A 231 -1.33 0.78 -23.73
CA LEU A 231 -2.47 0.85 -24.62
C LEU A 231 -2.50 -0.39 -25.52
N SER A 232 -3.62 -1.09 -25.52
CA SER A 232 -3.85 -2.25 -26.39
C SER A 232 -4.29 -1.78 -27.78
N PRO A 233 -3.82 -2.40 -28.89
CA PRO A 233 -4.30 -2.08 -30.23
C PRO A 233 -5.81 -2.33 -30.37
N HIS A 234 -6.53 -1.37 -30.97
CA HIS A 234 -7.92 -1.47 -31.36
C HIS A 234 -8.02 -1.37 -32.88
N HIS A 235 -8.14 -2.52 -33.56
CA HIS A 235 -8.18 -2.60 -35.04
C HIS A 235 -9.50 -2.10 -35.65
N ASP A 236 -10.52 -1.91 -34.81
CA ASP A 236 -11.84 -1.39 -35.19
C ASP A 236 -11.95 0.16 -35.15
N VAL A 237 -10.86 0.82 -34.74
CA VAL A 237 -10.77 2.28 -34.66
C VAL A 237 -9.66 2.80 -35.56
N ASP A 238 -10.03 3.51 -36.61
CA ASP A 238 -9.09 4.10 -37.57
C ASP A 238 -8.11 5.05 -36.87
N GLY A 239 -6.82 4.93 -37.17
CA GLY A 239 -5.76 5.81 -36.62
C GLY A 239 -5.35 5.48 -35.18
N TYR A 240 -5.87 4.41 -34.55
CA TYR A 240 -5.56 4.11 -33.15
C TYR A 240 -4.11 3.61 -32.97
N SER A 241 -3.55 2.91 -33.96
CA SER A 241 -2.14 2.47 -33.93
C SER A 241 -1.16 3.67 -34.00
N GLU A 242 -1.49 4.68 -34.81
CA GLU A 242 -0.73 5.94 -34.90
C GLU A 242 -0.81 6.72 -33.60
N LEU A 243 -2.00 6.73 -32.95
CA LEU A 243 -2.19 7.30 -31.62
C LEU A 243 -1.25 6.66 -30.61
N ILE A 244 -1.24 5.32 -30.51
CA ILE A 244 -0.33 4.57 -29.60
C ILE A 244 1.12 4.94 -29.87
N THR A 245 1.52 4.96 -31.13
CA THR A 245 2.89 5.30 -31.54
C THR A 245 3.26 6.72 -31.09
N SER A 246 2.35 7.69 -31.29
CA SER A 246 2.54 9.08 -30.87
C SER A 246 2.66 9.24 -29.35
N ILE A 247 1.81 8.56 -28.57
CA ILE A 247 1.86 8.58 -27.10
C ILE A 247 3.16 7.94 -26.59
N ARG A 248 3.61 6.82 -27.19
CA ARG A 248 4.89 6.18 -26.86
C ARG A 248 6.07 7.07 -27.12
N ALA A 249 6.10 7.73 -28.25
CA ALA A 249 7.19 8.65 -28.61
C ALA A 249 7.30 9.84 -27.63
N GLY A 250 6.16 10.30 -27.07
CA GLY A 250 6.09 11.40 -26.12
C GLY A 250 6.17 11.02 -24.64
N ASP A 251 6.45 9.74 -24.28
CA ASP A 251 6.36 9.27 -22.89
C ASP A 251 7.27 10.02 -21.90
N GLY A 252 8.49 10.36 -22.32
CA GLY A 252 9.44 11.11 -21.49
C GLY A 252 8.91 12.48 -21.05
N ASP A 253 8.35 13.26 -21.98
CA ASP A 253 7.79 14.58 -21.69
C ASP A 253 6.49 14.46 -20.86
N ARG A 254 5.65 13.47 -21.14
CA ARG A 254 4.45 13.14 -20.36
C ARG A 254 4.80 12.84 -18.91
N VAL A 255 5.81 12.01 -18.69
CA VAL A 255 6.32 11.64 -17.36
C VAL A 255 6.90 12.85 -16.64
N ALA A 256 7.71 13.67 -17.32
CA ALA A 256 8.27 14.89 -16.74
C ALA A 256 7.17 15.86 -16.29
N PHE A 257 6.13 16.03 -17.11
CA PHE A 257 4.97 16.86 -16.76
C PHE A 257 4.22 16.33 -15.54
N LEU A 258 3.92 15.02 -15.47
CA LEU A 258 3.27 14.42 -14.31
C LEU A 258 4.12 14.54 -13.03
N LYS A 259 5.45 14.36 -13.13
CA LYS A 259 6.38 14.58 -12.00
C LYS A 259 6.23 16.01 -11.47
N ALA A 260 6.20 16.99 -12.35
CA ALA A 260 6.05 18.39 -11.95
C ALA A 260 4.69 18.67 -11.30
N CYS A 261 3.59 18.08 -11.81
CA CYS A 261 2.26 18.18 -11.20
C CYS A 261 2.25 17.61 -9.76
N LEU A 262 2.83 16.44 -9.57
CA LEU A 262 2.91 15.79 -8.26
C LEU A 262 3.81 16.59 -7.30
N THR A 263 4.92 17.13 -7.78
CA THR A 263 5.80 18.01 -6.99
C THR A 263 5.08 19.32 -6.61
N LYS A 264 4.31 19.92 -7.53
CA LYS A 264 3.51 21.13 -7.27
C LYS A 264 2.42 20.86 -6.20
N LEU A 265 1.87 19.65 -6.15
CA LEU A 265 0.99 19.20 -5.08
C LEU A 265 1.73 18.92 -3.76
N GLY A 266 3.07 19.00 -3.74
CA GLY A 266 3.89 18.81 -2.55
C GLY A 266 4.26 17.37 -2.26
N LEU A 267 4.17 16.46 -3.24
CA LEU A 267 4.63 15.08 -3.11
C LEU A 267 6.12 14.95 -3.47
N GLU A 268 6.80 14.03 -2.80
CA GLU A 268 8.18 13.66 -3.14
C GLU A 268 8.16 12.62 -4.25
N VAL A 269 8.54 13.01 -5.46
CA VAL A 269 8.61 12.11 -6.60
C VAL A 269 9.94 11.39 -6.68
N SER A 270 9.93 10.15 -7.18
CA SER A 270 11.16 9.41 -7.47
C SER A 270 11.96 10.10 -8.58
N GLN A 271 13.26 10.27 -8.34
CA GLN A 271 14.19 10.84 -9.34
C GLN A 271 14.75 9.75 -10.26
N GLU A 272 14.64 8.49 -9.87
CA GLU A 272 15.09 7.36 -10.67
C GLU A 272 14.08 7.06 -11.78
N SER A 273 14.56 6.74 -12.97
CA SER A 273 13.74 6.32 -14.11
C SER A 273 13.42 4.81 -14.09
N THR A 274 13.35 4.24 -12.90
CA THR A 274 13.07 2.81 -12.74
C THR A 274 11.66 2.47 -13.18
N GLY A 275 11.53 1.44 -14.00
CA GLY A 275 10.24 0.83 -14.33
C GLY A 275 9.50 0.32 -13.09
N VAL A 276 8.25 -0.07 -13.24
CA VAL A 276 7.52 -0.72 -12.13
C VAL A 276 8.27 -1.98 -11.70
N PRO A 277 8.61 -2.17 -10.41
CA PRO A 277 9.41 -3.30 -9.97
C PRO A 277 8.76 -4.64 -10.38
N SER A 278 9.51 -5.51 -11.04
CA SER A 278 9.10 -6.89 -11.30
C SER A 278 9.20 -7.72 -10.00
N LEU A 279 8.36 -8.77 -9.86
CA LEU A 279 8.49 -9.68 -8.73
C LEU A 279 9.77 -10.50 -8.84
N SER A 280 10.45 -10.69 -7.71
CA SER A 280 11.61 -11.57 -7.63
C SER A 280 11.21 -13.03 -7.42
N ARG A 281 12.17 -13.94 -7.57
CA ARG A 281 12.04 -15.33 -7.11
C ARG A 281 11.87 -15.36 -5.60
N LEU A 282 11.16 -16.39 -5.12
CA LEU A 282 11.04 -16.75 -3.72
C LEU A 282 12.02 -17.88 -3.42
N HIS A 283 12.93 -17.69 -2.49
CA HIS A 283 13.93 -18.68 -2.11
C HIS A 283 13.48 -19.42 -0.85
N LEU A 284 13.10 -20.69 -1.00
CA LEU A 284 12.72 -21.57 0.11
C LEU A 284 13.95 -22.29 0.65
N SER A 285 14.25 -22.11 1.93
CA SER A 285 15.39 -22.69 2.63
C SER A 285 15.01 -23.14 4.02
N SER A 286 15.81 -24.01 4.63
CA SER A 286 15.63 -24.44 6.03
C SER A 286 16.95 -24.37 6.79
N ILE A 287 16.87 -24.26 8.12
CA ILE A 287 18.02 -24.28 9.02
C ILE A 287 18.87 -25.54 8.83
N VAL A 288 18.24 -26.66 8.50
CA VAL A 288 18.83 -27.90 7.98
C VAL A 288 18.33 -28.06 6.56
N SER A 289 19.21 -27.86 5.57
CA SER A 289 18.80 -27.76 4.16
C SER A 289 17.98 -28.96 3.67
N SER A 290 18.31 -30.19 4.12
CA SER A 290 17.57 -31.41 3.78
C SER A 290 16.10 -31.42 4.21
N ASN A 291 15.71 -30.62 5.21
CA ASN A 291 14.31 -30.55 5.66
C ASN A 291 13.40 -29.90 4.60
N VAL A 292 13.99 -29.20 3.61
CA VAL A 292 13.22 -28.68 2.47
C VAL A 292 12.58 -29.81 1.68
N ASP A 293 13.27 -30.95 1.50
CA ASP A 293 12.72 -32.13 0.84
C ASP A 293 11.50 -32.69 1.58
N ASP A 294 11.55 -32.76 2.92
CA ASP A 294 10.44 -33.22 3.74
C ASP A 294 9.23 -32.30 3.62
N LEU A 295 9.45 -31.00 3.58
CA LEU A 295 8.40 -30.03 3.37
C LEU A 295 7.77 -30.17 1.97
N LEU A 296 8.59 -30.30 0.92
CA LEU A 296 8.10 -30.50 -0.44
C LEU A 296 7.32 -31.81 -0.60
N TYR A 297 7.75 -32.88 0.08
CA TYR A 297 7.01 -34.13 0.13
C TYR A 297 5.60 -33.92 0.74
N SER A 298 5.48 -33.10 1.77
CA SER A 298 4.17 -32.74 2.36
C SER A 298 3.26 -31.94 1.41
N TRP A 299 3.84 -31.32 0.37
CA TRP A 299 3.14 -30.57 -0.67
C TRP A 299 2.75 -31.41 -1.88
N GLU A 300 3.13 -32.69 -1.96
CA GLU A 300 2.92 -33.55 -3.13
C GLU A 300 1.45 -33.59 -3.59
N GLU A 301 0.50 -33.58 -2.64
CA GLU A 301 -0.95 -33.55 -2.94
C GLU A 301 -1.44 -32.26 -3.62
N ILE A 302 -0.72 -31.13 -3.47
CA ILE A 302 -1.10 -29.84 -4.03
C ILE A 302 -0.24 -29.44 -5.24
N ILE A 303 0.79 -30.23 -5.56
CA ILE A 303 1.65 -30.04 -6.72
C ILE A 303 1.01 -30.68 -7.94
N SER A 304 0.89 -29.92 -9.02
CA SER A 304 0.53 -30.39 -10.37
C SER A 304 1.76 -30.41 -11.27
N LYS A 305 1.90 -31.45 -12.11
CA LYS A 305 2.98 -31.56 -13.09
C LYS A 305 2.44 -31.24 -14.47
N GLU A 306 3.02 -30.25 -15.12
CA GLU A 306 2.64 -29.78 -16.46
C GLU A 306 3.92 -29.63 -17.28
N ASP A 307 3.99 -30.32 -18.43
CA ASP A 307 5.16 -30.30 -19.33
C ASP A 307 6.52 -30.61 -18.65
N GLY A 308 6.51 -31.38 -17.56
CA GLY A 308 7.70 -31.75 -16.79
C GLY A 308 8.07 -30.74 -15.71
N GLU A 309 7.35 -29.65 -15.59
CA GLU A 309 7.52 -28.63 -14.55
C GLU A 309 6.48 -28.79 -13.43
N GLU A 310 6.79 -28.30 -12.23
CA GLU A 310 5.96 -28.46 -11.03
C GLU A 310 5.30 -27.14 -10.63
N TYR A 311 3.97 -27.16 -10.48
CA TYR A 311 3.17 -25.99 -10.13
C TYR A 311 2.29 -26.23 -8.91
N ILE A 312 2.07 -25.20 -8.10
CA ILE A 312 1.00 -25.15 -7.10
C ILE A 312 0.00 -24.10 -7.57
N ARG A 313 -1.18 -24.54 -8.00
CA ARG A 313 -2.31 -23.66 -8.35
C ARG A 313 -3.15 -23.45 -7.11
N ALA A 314 -2.90 -22.34 -6.41
CA ALA A 314 -3.64 -21.96 -5.23
C ALA A 314 -4.81 -21.02 -5.60
N GLU A 315 -5.53 -20.51 -4.60
CA GLU A 315 -6.76 -19.75 -4.79
C GLU A 315 -6.53 -18.38 -5.40
N HIS A 316 -5.39 -17.76 -5.07
CA HIS A 316 -5.06 -16.39 -5.50
C HIS A 316 -3.85 -16.35 -6.42
N ASP A 317 -2.85 -17.19 -6.18
CA ASP A 317 -1.59 -17.19 -6.89
C ASP A 317 -1.29 -18.56 -7.49
N THR A 318 -0.54 -18.57 -8.61
CA THR A 318 0.11 -19.76 -9.13
C THR A 318 1.59 -19.70 -8.78
N PHE A 319 2.12 -20.77 -8.21
CA PHE A 319 3.53 -20.92 -7.88
C PHE A 319 4.17 -21.97 -8.80
N HIS A 320 5.35 -21.65 -9.33
CA HIS A 320 6.19 -22.56 -10.08
C HIS A 320 7.36 -22.98 -9.21
N LEU A 321 7.55 -24.27 -8.97
CA LEU A 321 8.64 -24.82 -8.18
C LEU A 321 9.85 -25.04 -9.07
N GLU A 322 10.98 -24.42 -8.71
CA GLU A 322 12.23 -24.50 -9.46
C GLU A 322 13.36 -25.03 -8.54
N LYS A 323 14.23 -25.88 -9.09
CA LYS A 323 15.48 -26.22 -8.41
C LYS A 323 16.55 -25.16 -8.71
N PRO A 324 17.49 -24.91 -7.79
CA PRO A 324 18.63 -24.02 -8.05
C PRO A 324 19.32 -24.49 -9.32
N GLU A 325 19.46 -23.60 -10.29
CA GLU A 325 19.94 -23.97 -11.62
C GLU A 325 21.37 -24.52 -11.59
N THR A 326 21.55 -25.63 -12.27
CA THR A 326 22.83 -25.88 -12.92
C THR A 326 23.04 -24.80 -13.97
N ARG A 327 24.22 -24.18 -14.04
CA ARG A 327 24.60 -23.00 -14.86
C ARG A 327 24.21 -23.00 -16.35
N TRP A 328 23.47 -23.98 -16.84
CA TRP A 328 23.23 -24.29 -18.24
C TRP A 328 21.75 -24.50 -18.60
N SER A 329 20.78 -24.18 -17.73
CA SER A 329 19.39 -24.32 -18.13
C SER A 329 18.96 -23.15 -19.02
N MET A 330 18.31 -23.47 -20.16
CA MET A 330 17.77 -22.50 -21.12
C MET A 330 16.40 -21.94 -20.69
N SER A 331 15.91 -22.35 -19.53
CA SER A 331 14.61 -21.97 -18.97
C SER A 331 14.44 -20.45 -18.78
N PRO A 332 15.42 -19.66 -18.28
CA PRO A 332 15.26 -18.23 -18.12
C PRO A 332 15.03 -17.48 -19.43
N LEU A 333 15.52 -18.03 -20.56
CA LEU A 333 15.34 -17.40 -21.89
C LEU A 333 13.92 -17.59 -22.43
N LYS A 334 13.26 -18.72 -22.11
CA LYS A 334 11.90 -19.02 -22.57
C LYS A 334 10.82 -18.16 -21.90
N ASP A 335 11.07 -17.74 -20.67
CA ASP A 335 10.08 -17.01 -19.86
C ASP A 335 10.19 -15.49 -19.97
N THR A 336 11.29 -14.98 -20.53
CA THR A 336 11.45 -13.56 -20.91
C THR A 336 10.92 -13.26 -22.32
N LEU A 337 10.55 -14.29 -23.08
CA LEU A 337 9.91 -14.09 -24.38
C LEU A 337 8.38 -13.99 -24.20
N PRO A 338 7.73 -12.98 -24.77
CA PRO A 338 6.26 -12.92 -24.77
C PRO A 338 5.73 -14.17 -25.48
N ARG A 339 4.82 -14.92 -24.85
CA ARG A 339 4.11 -16.01 -25.48
C ARG A 339 3.24 -15.44 -26.61
N ASN A 340 3.70 -15.57 -27.83
CA ASN A 340 2.87 -15.33 -29.00
C ASN A 340 2.00 -16.59 -29.25
N ASP A 341 0.74 -16.53 -28.87
CA ASP A 341 -0.29 -17.49 -29.30
C ASP A 341 -0.77 -17.22 -30.73
N SER A 342 0.11 -16.75 -31.61
CA SER A 342 -0.16 -16.73 -33.06
C SER A 342 1.15 -16.80 -33.85
N ALA A 343 1.25 -17.84 -34.64
CA ALA A 343 2.35 -18.03 -35.58
C ALA A 343 2.40 -16.87 -36.59
N GLY A 344 3.48 -16.12 -36.60
CA GLY A 344 3.75 -15.15 -37.67
C GLY A 344 4.73 -14.06 -37.26
N GLU A 345 5.92 -14.14 -37.83
CA GLU A 345 6.96 -13.12 -38.00
C GLU A 345 7.88 -12.79 -36.83
N LEU A 346 9.16 -13.15 -37.08
CA LEU A 346 10.33 -12.71 -36.32
C LEU A 346 10.49 -11.21 -36.41
N THR A 347 10.29 -10.52 -35.29
CA THR A 347 10.82 -9.16 -35.10
C THR A 347 11.74 -9.15 -33.89
N THR A 348 12.90 -8.48 -34.07
CA THR A 348 13.95 -8.26 -33.06
C THR A 348 13.41 -7.73 -31.73
N PRO A 349 13.97 -8.17 -30.56
CA PRO A 349 13.50 -7.69 -29.27
C PRO A 349 13.85 -6.21 -29.10
N SER A 350 12.85 -5.34 -29.19
CA SER A 350 12.95 -3.96 -28.78
C SER A 350 12.77 -3.89 -27.26
N SER A 351 13.46 -2.96 -26.62
CA SER A 351 13.48 -2.65 -25.20
C SER A 351 12.11 -2.28 -24.57
N SER A 352 10.99 -2.58 -25.24
CA SER A 352 9.63 -2.20 -24.89
C SER A 352 8.85 -3.23 -24.06
N ALA A 353 9.38 -4.42 -23.83
CA ALA A 353 8.68 -5.45 -23.04
C ALA A 353 8.68 -5.16 -21.51
N GLU A 354 9.58 -4.29 -21.02
CA GLU A 354 9.69 -3.94 -19.61
C GLU A 354 8.71 -2.85 -19.13
N GLU A 355 8.00 -2.19 -20.04
CA GLU A 355 7.12 -1.05 -19.73
C GLU A 355 5.62 -1.40 -19.66
N ALA A 356 5.21 -2.63 -19.95
CA ALA A 356 3.80 -3.04 -19.89
C ALA A 356 3.26 -3.01 -18.46
N MET A 357 1.97 -2.70 -18.32
CA MET A 357 1.26 -2.71 -17.04
C MET A 357 1.26 -4.10 -16.43
N ILE A 358 1.95 -4.25 -15.29
CA ILE A 358 2.06 -5.53 -14.62
C ILE A 358 0.85 -5.73 -13.70
N ASP A 359 0.00 -6.70 -14.01
CA ASP A 359 -0.99 -7.24 -13.07
C ASP A 359 -0.31 -8.33 -12.23
N TYR A 360 0.08 -7.97 -11.02
CA TYR A 360 0.77 -8.88 -10.11
C TYR A 360 -0.05 -10.12 -9.71
N THR A 361 -1.37 -10.12 -9.92
CA THR A 361 -2.23 -11.29 -9.62
C THR A 361 -2.12 -12.36 -10.69
N THR A 362 -1.78 -11.99 -11.93
CA THR A 362 -1.63 -12.94 -13.05
C THR A 362 -0.21 -13.47 -13.19
N ILE A 363 0.77 -12.86 -12.49
CA ILE A 363 2.17 -13.31 -12.56
C ILE A 363 2.37 -14.59 -11.78
N VAL A 364 2.89 -15.62 -12.46
CA VAL A 364 3.35 -16.86 -11.82
C VAL A 364 4.52 -16.54 -10.89
N LYS A 365 4.39 -16.87 -9.60
CA LYS A 365 5.42 -16.70 -8.60
C LYS A 365 6.36 -17.90 -8.60
N ARG A 366 7.66 -17.65 -8.71
CA ARG A 366 8.66 -18.71 -8.79
C ARG A 366 9.24 -18.99 -7.43
N ILE A 367 9.18 -20.25 -6.98
CA ILE A 367 9.78 -20.71 -5.73
C ILE A 367 11.01 -21.56 -6.08
N THR A 368 12.20 -21.05 -5.74
CA THR A 368 13.45 -21.82 -5.86
C THR A 368 13.69 -22.58 -4.56
N THR A 369 13.77 -23.90 -4.61
CA THR A 369 13.92 -24.78 -3.45
C THR A 369 15.40 -25.10 -3.18
N HIS A 370 15.88 -24.80 -1.98
CA HIS A 370 17.27 -24.95 -1.57
C HIS A 370 17.45 -26.19 -0.67
N GLU A 371 17.44 -27.38 -1.27
CA GLU A 371 17.48 -28.68 -0.60
C GLU A 371 18.89 -29.06 -0.07
N ARG A 372 19.96 -28.53 -0.69
CA ARG A 372 21.35 -28.94 -0.39
C ARG A 372 22.19 -27.88 0.30
N ALA A 373 21.92 -26.63 0.02
CA ALA A 373 22.69 -25.51 0.57
C ALA A 373 21.79 -24.26 0.62
N TRP A 374 22.07 -23.35 1.51
CA TRP A 374 21.39 -22.07 1.57
C TRP A 374 21.64 -21.22 0.31
N PRO A 375 20.73 -20.27 -0.03
CA PRO A 375 20.95 -19.36 -1.14
C PRO A 375 22.29 -18.64 -1.06
N GLU A 376 23.01 -18.60 -2.20
CA GLU A 376 24.24 -17.81 -2.30
C GLU A 376 23.95 -16.31 -2.18
N ALA A 377 24.86 -15.54 -1.57
CA ALA A 377 24.71 -14.10 -1.37
C ALA A 377 24.44 -13.31 -2.67
N LYS A 378 24.90 -13.81 -3.83
CA LYS A 378 24.64 -13.17 -5.11
C LYS A 378 23.20 -13.40 -5.63
N ALA A 379 22.51 -14.45 -5.17
CA ALA A 379 21.10 -14.72 -5.49
C ALA A 379 20.16 -13.93 -4.56
N THR A 380 20.63 -13.58 -3.37
CA THR A 380 19.88 -12.83 -2.36
C THR A 380 20.75 -11.72 -1.76
N PRO A 381 21.15 -10.69 -2.57
CA PRO A 381 22.14 -9.69 -2.15
C PRO A 381 21.69 -8.82 -0.96
N TYR A 382 20.40 -8.72 -0.71
CA TYR A 382 19.84 -7.88 0.37
C TYR A 382 19.45 -8.68 1.62
N PHE A 383 19.64 -10.01 1.64
CA PHE A 383 19.37 -10.85 2.81
C PHE A 383 20.40 -11.97 2.95
N ASN A 384 21.05 -12.03 4.09
CA ASN A 384 22.07 -13.01 4.39
C ASN A 384 21.50 -14.21 5.17
N HIS A 385 21.21 -15.31 4.47
CA HIS A 385 20.67 -16.55 5.05
C HIS A 385 21.60 -17.17 6.10
N HIS A 386 22.94 -17.10 5.88
CA HIS A 386 23.91 -17.57 6.87
C HIS A 386 23.83 -16.77 8.17
N ALA A 387 23.72 -15.45 8.08
CA ALA A 387 23.60 -14.61 9.26
C ALA A 387 22.30 -14.89 10.00
N PHE A 388 21.19 -15.09 9.27
CA PHE A 388 19.89 -15.41 9.87
C PHE A 388 19.92 -16.73 10.63
N PHE A 389 20.27 -17.83 9.98
CA PHE A 389 20.26 -19.16 10.59
C PHE A 389 21.30 -19.33 11.70
N SER A 390 22.49 -18.71 11.56
CA SER A 390 23.49 -18.73 12.62
C SER A 390 23.00 -17.99 13.87
N THR A 391 22.42 -16.81 13.69
CA THR A 391 21.86 -16.03 14.80
C THR A 391 20.66 -16.72 15.44
N LEU A 392 19.81 -17.38 14.64
CA LEU A 392 18.67 -18.15 15.15
C LEU A 392 19.15 -19.27 16.09
N ARG A 393 20.22 -19.99 15.69
CA ARG A 393 20.84 -21.02 16.56
C ARG A 393 21.43 -20.41 17.85
N GLU A 394 22.08 -19.27 17.78
CA GLU A 394 22.64 -18.57 18.94
C GLU A 394 21.55 -18.17 19.94
N TYR A 395 20.47 -17.55 19.48
CA TYR A 395 19.36 -17.16 20.37
C TYR A 395 18.65 -18.36 21.01
N ARG A 396 18.50 -19.48 20.30
CA ARG A 396 17.91 -20.71 20.85
C ARG A 396 18.81 -21.35 21.92
N GLN A 397 20.12 -21.17 21.88
CA GLN A 397 21.01 -21.64 22.97
C GLN A 397 20.73 -20.88 24.27
N VAL A 398 20.35 -19.59 24.17
CA VAL A 398 20.03 -18.75 25.32
C VAL A 398 18.59 -18.97 25.77
N ASP A 399 17.65 -19.05 24.82
CA ASP A 399 16.21 -19.17 25.05
C ASP A 399 15.77 -20.60 24.68
N ARG A 400 15.88 -21.50 25.68
CA ARG A 400 15.70 -22.95 25.48
C ARG A 400 14.25 -23.37 25.16
N ASP A 401 13.27 -22.49 25.36
CA ASP A 401 11.88 -22.74 24.98
C ASP A 401 11.65 -22.50 23.47
N ALA A 402 12.58 -21.89 22.76
CA ALA A 402 12.52 -21.67 21.32
C ALA A 402 13.24 -22.79 20.56
N GLU A 403 12.53 -23.53 19.71
CA GLU A 403 13.03 -24.74 19.05
C GLU A 403 12.82 -24.76 17.53
N GLU A 404 11.68 -24.24 17.03
CA GLU A 404 11.19 -24.55 15.67
C GLU A 404 10.94 -23.30 14.79
N TRP A 405 10.57 -22.14 15.39
CA TRP A 405 10.13 -21.00 14.59
C TRP A 405 11.28 -20.37 13.79
N GLY A 406 11.07 -20.28 12.48
CA GLY A 406 12.10 -19.85 11.55
C GLY A 406 12.96 -20.97 10.98
N ASP A 407 12.67 -22.24 11.30
CA ASP A 407 13.35 -23.39 10.69
C ASP A 407 13.15 -23.40 9.18
N TYR A 408 11.97 -23.06 8.72
CA TYR A 408 11.66 -22.85 7.31
C TYR A 408 11.53 -21.36 7.02
N LEU A 409 12.35 -20.89 6.09
CA LEU A 409 12.37 -19.51 5.64
C LEU A 409 12.14 -19.45 4.13
N MET A 410 11.16 -18.67 3.73
CA MET A 410 10.98 -18.23 2.34
C MET A 410 11.35 -16.75 2.24
N TYR A 411 12.21 -16.40 1.29
CA TYR A 411 12.67 -15.02 1.10
C TYR A 411 12.46 -14.57 -0.34
N GLY A 412 11.98 -13.34 -0.52
CA GLY A 412 11.93 -12.66 -1.82
C GLY A 412 12.42 -11.22 -1.73
N GLU A 413 13.17 -10.76 -2.73
CA GLU A 413 13.62 -9.36 -2.72
C GLU A 413 12.46 -8.39 -2.96
N ILE A 414 11.66 -8.67 -3.97
CA ILE A 414 10.46 -7.89 -4.34
C ILE A 414 9.27 -8.83 -4.43
N VAL A 415 8.32 -8.66 -3.52
CA VAL A 415 7.11 -9.48 -3.45
C VAL A 415 5.86 -8.61 -3.48
N THR A 416 4.70 -9.18 -3.74
CA THR A 416 3.43 -8.46 -3.63
C THR A 416 3.18 -8.05 -2.18
N SER A 417 3.01 -9.02 -1.29
CA SER A 417 2.89 -8.84 0.16
C SER A 417 3.17 -10.18 0.83
N THR A 418 4.05 -10.21 1.82
CA THR A 418 4.35 -11.44 2.58
C THR A 418 3.10 -12.02 3.23
N ASN A 419 2.22 -11.16 3.72
CA ASN A 419 0.96 -11.58 4.35
C ASN A 419 -0.02 -12.14 3.30
N THR A 420 -0.23 -11.44 2.18
CA THR A 420 -1.18 -11.86 1.12
C THR A 420 -0.77 -13.17 0.47
N ILE A 421 0.53 -13.38 0.20
CA ILE A 421 1.04 -14.63 -0.37
C ILE A 421 0.70 -15.84 0.51
N LEU A 422 0.69 -15.68 1.82
CA LEU A 422 0.31 -16.76 2.74
C LEU A 422 -1.21 -16.82 2.97
N GLU A 423 -1.85 -15.67 3.27
CA GLU A 423 -3.24 -15.59 3.72
C GLU A 423 -4.25 -15.93 2.62
N LYS A 424 -3.96 -15.57 1.35
CA LYS A 424 -4.89 -15.76 0.23
C LYS A 424 -4.75 -17.11 -0.49
N ASN A 425 -3.76 -17.92 -0.14
CA ASN A 425 -3.46 -19.19 -0.79
C ASN A 425 -3.63 -20.35 0.18
N PHE A 426 -4.89 -20.70 0.46
CA PHE A 426 -5.26 -21.67 1.50
C PHE A 426 -4.68 -23.07 1.25
N LYS A 427 -4.59 -23.53 -0.01
CA LYS A 427 -3.93 -24.78 -0.34
C LYS A 427 -2.50 -24.82 0.16
N LEU A 428 -1.73 -23.77 -0.14
CA LEU A 428 -0.35 -23.66 0.34
C LEU A 428 -0.31 -23.50 1.86
N LEU A 429 -1.10 -22.57 2.42
CA LEU A 429 -1.13 -22.27 3.85
C LEU A 429 -1.41 -23.52 4.71
N SER A 430 -2.31 -24.40 4.26
CA SER A 430 -2.68 -25.62 4.98
C SER A 430 -1.54 -26.63 5.11
N LYS A 431 -0.49 -26.52 4.30
CA LYS A 431 0.70 -27.39 4.30
C LYS A 431 1.91 -26.77 4.98
N LEU A 432 1.78 -25.55 5.52
CA LEU A 432 2.89 -24.85 6.18
C LEU A 432 2.91 -25.16 7.68
N PRO A 433 4.06 -25.53 8.25
CA PRO A 433 4.20 -25.76 9.69
C PRO A 433 4.14 -24.44 10.48
N THR A 434 3.81 -24.55 11.76
CA THR A 434 3.96 -23.42 12.70
C THR A 434 5.40 -22.94 12.73
N GLY A 435 5.59 -21.61 12.69
CA GLY A 435 6.92 -21.00 12.63
C GLY A 435 7.48 -20.84 11.21
N PHE A 436 6.83 -21.38 10.17
CA PHE A 436 7.18 -21.08 8.79
C PHE A 436 7.15 -19.55 8.58
N THR A 437 8.20 -18.99 8.03
CA THR A 437 8.34 -17.53 7.89
C THR A 437 8.63 -17.12 6.45
N LEU A 438 7.84 -16.18 5.93
CA LEU A 438 8.10 -15.49 4.67
C LEU A 438 8.58 -14.07 4.97
N THR A 439 9.77 -13.72 4.51
CA THR A 439 10.34 -12.37 4.64
C THR A 439 10.69 -11.77 3.28
N ALA A 440 10.76 -10.45 3.21
CA ALA A 440 11.06 -9.75 1.96
C ALA A 440 11.86 -8.46 2.21
N THR A 441 12.59 -8.02 1.18
CA THR A 441 13.25 -6.71 1.20
C THR A 441 12.28 -5.59 0.88
N THR A 442 11.38 -5.79 -0.09
CA THR A 442 10.41 -4.78 -0.53
C THR A 442 9.07 -5.43 -0.87
N GLN A 443 7.98 -4.74 -0.56
CA GLN A 443 6.62 -5.11 -0.98
C GLN A 443 6.03 -4.06 -1.91
N VAL A 444 5.47 -4.50 -3.05
CA VAL A 444 4.76 -3.60 -3.99
C VAL A 444 3.30 -3.34 -3.62
N ALA A 445 2.74 -4.20 -2.75
CA ALA A 445 1.35 -4.09 -2.27
C ALA A 445 1.24 -4.50 -0.79
N GLY A 446 2.13 -3.96 0.06
CA GLY A 446 2.14 -4.25 1.50
C GLY A 446 0.82 -3.87 2.17
N ARG A 447 0.32 -4.69 3.09
CA ARG A 447 -1.00 -4.53 3.74
C ARG A 447 -0.88 -4.16 5.21
N GLY A 448 -1.78 -3.28 5.65
CA GLY A 448 -2.11 -3.02 7.04
C GLY A 448 -3.53 -3.49 7.35
N ARG A 449 -4.09 -3.12 8.52
CA ARG A 449 -5.49 -3.45 8.88
C ARG A 449 -6.47 -2.66 8.02
N GLY A 450 -7.59 -3.30 7.67
CA GLY A 450 -8.63 -2.72 6.82
C GLY A 450 -8.09 -2.41 5.43
N SER A 451 -8.33 -1.21 4.93
CA SER A 451 -7.81 -0.70 3.65
C SER A 451 -6.42 -0.07 3.74
N ASN A 452 -5.80 -0.05 4.93
CA ASN A 452 -4.48 0.56 5.08
C ASN A 452 -3.41 -0.25 4.33
N VAL A 453 -2.44 0.48 3.76
CA VAL A 453 -1.26 -0.12 3.14
C VAL A 453 -0.03 0.17 3.97
N TRP A 454 0.87 -0.80 4.02
CA TRP A 454 2.18 -0.68 4.63
C TRP A 454 3.22 -0.40 3.56
N VAL A 455 3.82 0.78 3.59
CA VAL A 455 4.95 1.12 2.71
C VAL A 455 6.20 0.45 3.24
N SER A 456 6.86 -0.32 2.39
CA SER A 456 8.01 -1.13 2.74
C SER A 456 9.23 -0.76 1.89
N PRO A 457 9.90 0.38 2.17
CA PRO A 457 11.17 0.69 1.51
C PRO A 457 12.25 -0.30 1.93
N ALA A 458 13.28 -0.45 1.11
CA ALA A 458 14.45 -1.25 1.46
C ALA A 458 15.02 -0.81 2.82
N GLY A 459 15.40 -1.77 3.66
CA GLY A 459 15.81 -1.51 5.05
C GLY A 459 14.67 -1.59 6.07
N SER A 460 13.42 -1.82 5.66
CA SER A 460 12.35 -2.24 6.56
C SER A 460 12.44 -3.74 6.85
N LEU A 461 12.26 -4.15 8.11
CA LEU A 461 11.99 -5.53 8.44
C LEU A 461 10.55 -5.85 8.06
N ILE A 462 10.37 -6.83 7.21
CA ILE A 462 9.06 -7.26 6.70
C ILE A 462 9.02 -8.78 6.79
N MET A 463 8.13 -9.32 7.60
CA MET A 463 7.94 -10.76 7.68
C MET A 463 6.49 -11.14 7.95
N SER A 464 6.11 -12.34 7.56
CA SER A 464 4.87 -13.00 7.97
C SER A 464 5.18 -14.41 8.42
N THR A 465 4.71 -14.79 9.60
CA THR A 465 4.90 -16.13 10.14
C THR A 465 3.56 -16.85 10.31
N VAL A 466 3.57 -18.17 10.10
CA VAL A 466 2.39 -19.03 10.23
C VAL A 466 2.33 -19.61 11.64
N ILE A 467 1.13 -19.58 12.24
CA ILE A 467 0.86 -20.18 13.55
C ILE A 467 -0.40 -21.03 13.44
N ASN A 468 -0.26 -22.35 13.59
CA ASN A 468 -1.37 -23.27 13.63
C ASN A 468 -1.84 -23.43 15.09
N HIS A 469 -2.78 -22.57 15.52
CA HIS A 469 -3.28 -22.56 16.89
C HIS A 469 -4.40 -23.60 17.07
N PRO A 470 -4.27 -24.56 18.00
CA PRO A 470 -5.28 -25.62 18.18
C PRO A 470 -6.66 -25.05 18.52
N GLY A 471 -7.70 -25.47 17.79
CA GLY A 471 -9.06 -24.95 17.95
C GLY A 471 -9.65 -25.19 19.33
N HIS A 472 -9.32 -26.33 19.98
CA HIS A 472 -9.77 -26.64 21.31
C HIS A 472 -9.22 -25.70 22.40
N LEU A 473 -8.13 -24.99 22.11
CA LEU A 473 -7.55 -24.00 23.03
C LEU A 473 -8.15 -22.60 22.86
N ALA A 474 -8.85 -22.30 21.76
CA ALA A 474 -9.25 -20.94 21.41
C ALA A 474 -10.11 -20.23 22.47
N THR A 475 -10.89 -20.95 23.26
CA THR A 475 -11.68 -20.37 24.35
C THR A 475 -10.81 -20.00 25.55
N SER A 476 -9.85 -20.85 25.94
CA SER A 476 -8.97 -20.61 27.08
C SER A 476 -7.68 -19.87 26.73
N ARG A 477 -7.35 -19.83 25.46
CA ARG A 477 -6.18 -19.18 24.84
C ARG A 477 -6.64 -18.39 23.60
N PRO A 478 -7.39 -17.28 23.78
CA PRO A 478 -7.97 -16.56 22.66
C PRO A 478 -6.92 -16.04 21.68
N ILE A 479 -7.15 -16.28 20.38
CA ILE A 479 -6.23 -15.97 19.30
C ILE A 479 -5.85 -14.47 19.23
N VAL A 480 -6.71 -13.59 19.71
CA VAL A 480 -6.45 -12.15 19.78
C VAL A 480 -5.18 -11.80 20.56
N PHE A 481 -4.81 -12.62 21.56
CA PHE A 481 -3.61 -12.37 22.35
C PHE A 481 -2.32 -12.64 21.59
N ILE A 482 -2.35 -13.42 20.50
CA ILE A 482 -1.16 -13.70 19.69
C ILE A 482 -0.56 -12.41 19.12
N GLN A 483 -1.37 -11.42 18.73
CA GLN A 483 -0.86 -10.11 18.30
C GLN A 483 -0.22 -9.32 19.45
N TYR A 484 -0.67 -9.50 20.70
CA TYR A 484 -0.06 -8.85 21.87
C TYR A 484 1.26 -9.53 22.26
N LEU A 485 1.33 -10.87 22.14
CA LEU A 485 2.60 -11.59 22.29
C LEU A 485 3.63 -11.14 21.26
N ALA A 486 3.20 -10.95 19.99
CA ALA A 486 4.07 -10.43 18.96
C ALA A 486 4.56 -9.00 19.27
N ALA A 487 3.67 -8.15 19.79
CA ALA A 487 4.07 -6.80 20.19
C ALA A 487 5.13 -6.82 21.32
N VAL A 488 4.95 -7.69 22.33
CA VAL A 488 5.93 -7.88 23.40
C VAL A 488 7.24 -8.45 22.85
N ALA A 489 7.17 -9.48 21.99
CA ALA A 489 8.34 -10.10 21.37
C ALA A 489 9.17 -9.09 20.57
N ILE A 490 8.52 -8.21 19.80
CA ILE A 490 9.20 -7.17 19.03
C ILE A 490 9.95 -6.21 19.94
N VAL A 491 9.30 -5.67 20.99
CA VAL A 491 9.95 -4.70 21.88
C VAL A 491 11.07 -5.37 22.69
N GLN A 492 10.87 -6.58 23.17
CA GLN A 492 11.91 -7.35 23.85
C GLN A 492 13.09 -7.59 22.91
N ALA A 493 12.86 -8.07 21.67
CA ALA A 493 13.94 -8.30 20.69
C ALA A 493 14.71 -7.02 20.33
N ILE A 494 14.05 -5.87 20.26
CA ILE A 494 14.71 -4.58 20.04
C ILE A 494 15.59 -4.21 21.25
N LYS A 495 15.04 -4.27 22.46
CA LYS A 495 15.74 -3.82 23.68
C LYS A 495 16.84 -4.78 24.14
N THR A 496 16.72 -6.06 23.82
CA THR A 496 17.74 -7.08 24.14
C THR A 496 18.58 -7.47 22.93
N TYR A 497 18.58 -6.65 21.86
CA TYR A 497 19.32 -6.90 20.63
C TYR A 497 20.81 -7.03 20.82
N ASP A 498 21.36 -6.14 21.64
CA ASP A 498 22.74 -6.16 22.10
C ASP A 498 22.87 -5.22 23.32
N LYS A 499 24.07 -5.14 23.93
CA LYS A 499 24.35 -4.23 25.04
C LYS A 499 24.14 -2.77 24.63
N GLY A 500 23.32 -2.03 25.40
CA GLY A 500 23.03 -0.59 25.18
C GLY A 500 21.79 -0.32 24.33
N TYR A 501 21.08 -1.35 23.85
CA TYR A 501 19.82 -1.18 23.12
C TYR A 501 18.60 -1.12 24.04
N ASP A 502 18.76 -1.46 25.32
CA ASP A 502 17.71 -1.49 26.35
C ASP A 502 17.07 -0.11 26.61
N GLU A 503 17.83 0.98 26.41
CA GLU A 503 17.37 2.35 26.56
C GLU A 503 16.56 2.89 25.37
N LEU A 504 16.40 2.13 24.29
CA LEU A 504 15.66 2.62 23.11
C LEU A 504 14.21 2.93 23.45
N PRO A 505 13.72 4.15 23.09
CA PRO A 505 12.41 4.63 23.49
C PRO A 505 11.29 4.09 22.60
N VAL A 506 11.18 2.76 22.56
CA VAL A 506 10.15 2.04 21.79
C VAL A 506 8.98 1.71 22.70
N LYS A 507 7.75 1.93 22.22
CA LYS A 507 6.51 1.77 22.97
C LYS A 507 5.42 1.06 22.12
N LEU A 508 4.47 0.46 22.84
CA LEU A 508 3.32 -0.23 22.27
C LEU A 508 2.09 0.67 22.27
N LYS A 509 1.44 0.78 21.12
CA LYS A 509 0.12 1.42 20.99
C LYS A 509 -0.93 0.37 20.66
N TRP A 510 -1.92 0.23 21.55
CA TRP A 510 -3.05 -0.67 21.33
C TRP A 510 -3.76 -0.36 19.98
N PRO A 511 -4.20 -1.39 19.22
CA PRO A 511 -4.03 -2.82 19.56
C PRO A 511 -2.76 -3.45 18.95
N ASN A 512 -2.13 -2.84 17.93
CA ASN A 512 -1.19 -3.54 17.05
C ASN A 512 -0.07 -2.68 16.49
N ASP A 513 0.18 -1.51 17.06
CA ASP A 513 1.15 -0.56 16.55
C ASP A 513 2.39 -0.44 17.44
N ILE A 514 3.55 -0.32 16.80
CA ILE A 514 4.83 -0.03 17.45
C ILE A 514 5.19 1.43 17.21
N TYR A 515 5.48 2.15 18.26
CA TYR A 515 5.85 3.57 18.25
C TYR A 515 7.23 3.77 18.83
N ALA A 516 7.88 4.84 18.42
CA ALA A 516 9.13 5.30 19.02
C ALA A 516 9.09 6.81 19.24
N ARG A 517 9.89 7.30 20.18
CA ARG A 517 10.05 8.75 20.40
C ARG A 517 10.63 9.39 19.13
N ASP A 518 10.08 10.49 18.66
CA ASP A 518 10.61 11.19 17.48
C ASP A 518 11.97 11.82 17.81
N PRO A 519 13.06 11.42 17.12
CA PRO A 519 14.40 12.02 17.36
C PRO A 519 14.43 13.54 17.16
N ARG A 520 13.53 14.08 16.31
CA ARG A 520 13.45 15.52 16.01
C ARG A 520 12.58 16.28 17.00
N ASN A 521 11.69 15.60 17.70
CA ASN A 521 10.82 16.17 18.71
C ASN A 521 10.57 15.17 19.85
N PRO A 522 11.42 15.14 20.87
CA PRO A 522 11.36 14.18 21.97
C PRO A 522 10.06 14.16 22.77
N SER A 523 9.20 15.18 22.62
CA SER A 523 7.87 15.22 23.25
C SER A 523 6.81 14.40 22.50
N THR A 524 7.11 13.90 21.30
CA THR A 524 6.17 13.18 20.46
C THR A 524 6.64 11.75 20.14
N TYR A 525 5.67 10.89 19.86
CA TYR A 525 5.91 9.53 19.40
C TYR A 525 5.44 9.38 17.96
N VAL A 526 6.16 8.61 17.15
CA VAL A 526 5.85 8.30 15.76
C VAL A 526 5.74 6.81 15.56
N LYS A 527 4.87 6.39 14.66
CA LYS A 527 4.71 4.96 14.31
C LYS A 527 5.93 4.49 13.53
N ILE A 528 6.56 3.40 14.01
CA ILE A 528 7.69 2.74 13.37
C ILE A 528 7.39 1.31 12.94
N GLY A 529 6.30 0.72 13.41
CA GLY A 529 5.94 -0.65 13.09
C GLY A 529 4.46 -0.94 13.28
N GLY A 530 4.04 -2.08 12.76
CA GLY A 530 2.69 -2.58 12.90
C GLY A 530 2.63 -4.10 12.76
N ILE A 531 1.59 -4.66 13.35
CA ILE A 531 1.28 -6.09 13.33
C ILE A 531 -0.06 -6.29 12.64
N LEU A 532 -0.12 -7.23 11.70
CA LEU A 532 -1.34 -7.65 11.00
C LEU A 532 -1.56 -9.13 11.26
N SER A 533 -2.66 -9.49 11.87
CA SER A 533 -3.04 -10.88 12.14
C SER A 533 -4.29 -11.22 11.34
N ASN A 534 -4.18 -12.17 10.43
CA ASN A 534 -5.28 -12.76 9.68
C ASN A 534 -5.42 -14.22 10.12
N CYS A 535 -6.65 -14.70 10.19
CA CYS A 535 -6.94 -16.02 10.71
C CYS A 535 -8.01 -16.72 9.87
N VAL A 536 -7.79 -18.01 9.61
CA VAL A 536 -8.75 -18.92 8.98
C VAL A 536 -8.86 -20.18 9.83
N TYR A 537 -10.08 -20.67 10.05
CA TYR A 537 -10.30 -21.95 10.73
C TYR A 537 -10.32 -23.07 9.72
N SER A 538 -9.47 -24.08 9.92
CA SER A 538 -9.37 -25.25 9.04
C SER A 538 -8.89 -26.46 9.83
N SER A 539 -9.50 -27.62 9.58
CA SER A 539 -9.05 -28.92 10.12
C SER A 539 -8.81 -28.94 11.64
N GLY A 540 -9.70 -28.27 12.41
CA GLY A 540 -9.60 -28.25 13.88
C GLY A 540 -8.59 -27.28 14.46
N SER A 541 -7.97 -26.45 13.64
CA SER A 541 -6.99 -25.43 14.04
C SER A 541 -7.31 -24.06 13.43
N TYR A 542 -6.90 -23.02 14.11
CA TYR A 542 -6.86 -21.67 13.58
C TYR A 542 -5.51 -21.45 12.91
N GLN A 543 -5.49 -21.33 11.58
CA GLN A 543 -4.31 -20.97 10.82
C GLN A 543 -4.17 -19.46 10.82
N ILE A 544 -3.18 -18.96 11.52
CA ILE A 544 -2.93 -17.52 11.69
C ILE A 544 -1.73 -17.13 10.84
N VAL A 545 -1.89 -16.12 10.02
CA VAL A 545 -0.80 -15.44 9.32
C VAL A 545 -0.53 -14.14 10.04
N LEU A 546 0.59 -14.08 10.73
CA LEU A 546 1.01 -12.94 11.54
C LEU A 546 2.04 -12.12 10.78
N GLY A 547 1.61 -11.01 10.18
CA GLY A 547 2.48 -10.06 9.48
C GLY A 547 3.09 -9.03 10.44
N ILE A 548 4.39 -8.80 10.33
CA ILE A 548 5.15 -7.81 11.10
C ILE A 548 5.90 -6.91 10.13
N GLY A 549 5.69 -5.59 10.25
CA GLY A 549 6.43 -4.57 9.52
C GLY A 549 7.09 -3.59 10.50
N ILE A 550 8.40 -3.37 10.38
CA ILE A 550 9.16 -2.45 11.24
C ILE A 550 10.10 -1.61 10.39
N ASN A 551 10.08 -0.31 10.54
CA ASN A 551 11.09 0.58 9.99
C ASN A 551 12.39 0.40 10.77
N THR A 552 13.38 -0.27 10.18
CA THR A 552 14.60 -0.72 10.85
C THR A 552 15.81 0.12 10.46
N THR A 553 16.32 -0.07 9.25
CA THR A 553 17.49 0.66 8.74
C THR A 553 17.12 1.62 7.62
N ASN A 554 15.87 1.60 7.19
CA ASN A 554 15.36 2.46 6.14
C ASN A 554 15.46 3.94 6.55
N GLY A 555 15.90 4.77 5.61
CA GLY A 555 15.92 6.21 5.78
C GLY A 555 14.52 6.84 5.67
N ARG A 556 14.46 8.05 5.13
CA ARG A 556 13.16 8.71 4.81
C ARG A 556 12.28 7.78 3.95
N PRO A 557 10.96 7.86 4.06
CA PRO A 557 10.17 8.99 4.59
C PRO A 557 9.79 8.91 6.07
N THR A 558 10.07 7.82 6.78
CA THR A 558 9.67 7.58 8.17
C THR A 558 10.87 7.54 9.11
N THR A 559 10.63 7.66 10.42
CA THR A 559 11.62 7.32 11.43
C THR A 559 11.84 5.82 11.45
N SER A 560 13.08 5.38 11.65
CA SER A 560 13.49 3.99 11.75
C SER A 560 14.20 3.72 13.08
N LEU A 561 14.42 2.45 13.41
CA LEU A 561 15.17 2.07 14.62
C LEU A 561 16.58 2.63 14.62
N ASP A 562 17.30 2.59 13.48
CA ASP A 562 18.64 3.15 13.38
C ASP A 562 18.70 4.65 13.64
N ALA A 563 17.63 5.39 13.31
CA ALA A 563 17.53 6.82 13.61
C ALA A 563 17.41 7.14 15.12
N LEU A 564 17.13 6.14 15.95
CA LEU A 564 17.04 6.25 17.41
C LEU A 564 18.35 5.90 18.10
N LEU A 565 19.30 5.27 17.37
CA LEU A 565 20.54 4.76 17.96
C LEU A 565 21.47 5.90 18.34
N PRO A 566 22.06 5.85 19.53
CA PRO A 566 23.27 6.63 19.84
C PRO A 566 24.38 6.33 18.83
N SER A 567 25.17 7.34 18.48
CA SER A 567 26.21 7.25 17.45
C SER A 567 27.31 6.18 17.68
N HIS A 568 27.43 5.69 18.91
CA HIS A 568 28.42 4.65 19.26
C HIS A 568 27.88 3.22 19.12
N LEU A 569 26.57 3.04 18.90
CA LEU A 569 25.98 1.71 18.70
C LEU A 569 25.91 1.36 17.21
N PRO A 570 26.21 0.11 16.84
CA PRO A 570 26.11 -0.33 15.46
C PRO A 570 24.66 -0.38 14.98
N PRO A 571 24.40 -0.22 13.66
CA PRO A 571 23.06 -0.31 13.10
C PRO A 571 22.47 -1.72 13.27
N PHE A 572 21.14 -1.79 13.27
CA PHE A 572 20.44 -3.06 13.28
C PHE A 572 20.71 -3.85 11.98
N ARG A 573 20.76 -5.18 12.11
CA ARG A 573 20.77 -6.12 10.98
C ARG A 573 19.43 -6.82 10.94
N ILE A 574 18.78 -6.77 9.78
CA ILE A 574 17.42 -7.31 9.61
C ILE A 574 17.38 -8.79 9.94
N GLU A 575 18.38 -9.57 9.49
CA GLU A 575 18.48 -11.01 9.73
C GLU A 575 18.54 -11.31 11.25
N LYS A 576 19.40 -10.59 11.98
CA LYS A 576 19.57 -10.76 13.42
C LYS A 576 18.29 -10.39 14.17
N LEU A 577 17.66 -9.27 13.81
CA LEU A 577 16.43 -8.83 14.46
C LEU A 577 15.26 -9.77 14.14
N THR A 578 15.14 -10.26 12.89
CA THR A 578 14.12 -11.24 12.49
C THR A 578 14.27 -12.54 13.30
N ALA A 579 15.47 -13.10 13.38
CA ALA A 579 15.75 -14.29 14.17
C ALA A 579 15.40 -14.09 15.65
N HIS A 580 15.76 -12.94 16.22
CA HIS A 580 15.47 -12.63 17.62
C HIS A 580 13.99 -12.49 17.90
N ILE A 581 13.24 -11.80 17.02
CA ILE A 581 11.77 -11.68 17.16
C ILE A 581 11.11 -13.06 17.11
N LEU A 582 11.51 -13.94 16.19
CA LEU A 582 10.96 -15.30 16.07
C LEU A 582 11.22 -16.12 17.33
N THR A 583 12.44 -16.12 17.85
CA THR A 583 12.82 -16.80 19.08
C THR A 583 11.97 -16.33 20.27
N ARG A 584 11.89 -15.00 20.46
CA ARG A 584 11.09 -14.44 21.56
C ARG A 584 9.60 -14.74 21.41
N LEU A 585 9.08 -14.65 20.19
CA LEU A 585 7.67 -14.92 19.94
C LEU A 585 7.31 -16.39 20.18
N GLU A 586 8.17 -17.32 19.79
CA GLU A 586 7.99 -18.75 20.05
C GLU A 586 7.94 -19.03 21.56
N THR A 587 8.89 -18.50 22.33
CA THR A 587 8.94 -18.65 23.79
C THR A 587 7.66 -18.10 24.45
N LEU A 588 7.25 -16.90 24.08
CA LEU A 588 6.03 -16.29 24.62
C LEU A 588 4.76 -17.08 24.21
N TYR A 589 4.71 -17.56 22.97
CA TYR A 589 3.59 -18.36 22.47
C TYR A 589 3.51 -19.72 23.19
N LYS A 590 4.62 -20.44 23.36
CA LYS A 590 4.67 -21.69 24.12
C LYS A 590 4.24 -21.47 25.57
N SER A 591 4.68 -20.39 26.21
CA SER A 591 4.22 -20.02 27.55
C SER A 591 2.71 -19.76 27.56
N PHE A 592 2.19 -18.97 26.62
CA PHE A 592 0.77 -18.68 26.48
C PHE A 592 -0.09 -19.94 26.26
N VAL A 593 0.36 -20.87 25.42
CA VAL A 593 -0.33 -22.16 25.21
C VAL A 593 -0.40 -22.97 26.50
N ARG A 594 0.67 -22.98 27.28
CA ARG A 594 0.72 -23.70 28.56
C ARG A 594 -0.19 -23.08 29.64
N THR A 595 -0.07 -21.77 29.84
CA THR A 595 -0.60 -21.09 31.05
C THR A 595 -1.66 -20.01 30.77
N GLY A 596 -1.89 -19.63 29.51
CA GLY A 596 -2.78 -18.53 29.13
C GLY A 596 -2.09 -17.16 29.18
N PHE A 597 -2.88 -16.11 29.04
CA PHE A 597 -2.39 -14.73 29.15
C PHE A 597 -2.27 -14.36 30.64
N THR A 598 -1.14 -14.75 31.23
CA THR A 598 -0.88 -14.59 32.68
C THR A 598 -0.59 -13.13 33.04
N ARG A 599 -0.54 -12.84 34.35
CA ARG A 599 -0.17 -11.51 34.86
C ARG A 599 1.25 -11.10 34.44
N GLU A 600 2.17 -12.03 34.26
CA GLU A 600 3.52 -11.78 33.78
C GLU A 600 3.49 -11.29 32.33
N LEU A 601 2.71 -11.93 31.46
CA LEU A 601 2.51 -11.51 30.08
C LEU A 601 1.78 -10.15 29.98
N GLU A 602 0.77 -9.96 30.82
CA GLU A 602 0.06 -8.69 30.94
C GLU A 602 1.00 -7.56 31.41
N TYR A 603 1.84 -7.81 32.41
CA TYR A 603 2.85 -6.86 32.89
C TYR A 603 3.88 -6.55 31.78
N ALA A 604 4.37 -7.55 31.07
CA ALA A 604 5.30 -7.37 29.95
C ALA A 604 4.69 -6.48 28.84
N TYR A 605 3.38 -6.65 28.56
CA TYR A 605 2.68 -5.79 27.60
C TYR A 605 2.55 -4.33 28.12
N TYR A 606 2.20 -4.14 29.39
CA TYR A 606 1.98 -2.79 29.95
C TYR A 606 3.28 -2.02 30.25
N SER A 607 4.41 -2.69 30.47
CA SER A 607 5.69 -2.04 30.77
C SER A 607 6.14 -1.07 29.67
N ASP A 608 5.78 -1.38 28.42
CA ASP A 608 6.11 -0.56 27.27
C ASP A 608 4.89 0.10 26.61
N TRP A 609 3.78 0.19 27.33
CA TRP A 609 2.53 0.72 26.80
C TRP A 609 2.48 2.25 26.78
N LEU A 610 1.98 2.84 25.68
CA LEU A 610 1.79 4.29 25.58
C LEU A 610 0.61 4.80 26.41
N HIS A 611 -0.37 3.93 26.68
CA HIS A 611 -1.70 4.34 27.19
C HIS A 611 -1.83 4.39 28.70
N GLY A 612 -0.81 4.04 29.43
CA GLY A 612 -0.88 3.90 30.89
C GLY A 612 -1.54 5.09 31.58
N ARG A 613 -2.76 4.89 32.11
CA ARG A 613 -3.56 5.87 32.85
C ARG A 613 -3.94 7.15 32.07
N GLN A 614 -3.86 7.11 30.73
CA GLN A 614 -4.26 8.27 29.92
C GLN A 614 -5.75 8.56 30.09
N ILE A 615 -6.09 9.84 30.29
CA ILE A 615 -7.48 10.30 30.27
C ILE A 615 -7.85 10.58 28.81
N VAL A 616 -9.00 10.04 28.39
CA VAL A 616 -9.53 10.12 27.03
C VAL A 616 -10.99 10.55 27.04
N THR A 617 -11.45 11.04 25.90
CA THR A 617 -12.88 11.30 25.65
C THR A 617 -13.44 10.22 24.73
N LEU A 618 -14.49 9.54 25.15
CA LEU A 618 -15.20 8.54 24.39
C LEU A 618 -16.27 9.24 23.54
N GLU A 619 -15.94 9.62 22.30
CA GLU A 619 -16.84 10.39 21.44
C GLU A 619 -18.10 9.59 21.08
N ALA A 620 -17.96 8.27 20.83
CA ALA A 620 -19.08 7.39 20.53
C ALA A 620 -20.07 7.22 21.69
N GLU A 621 -19.63 7.50 22.90
CA GLU A 621 -20.39 7.33 24.13
C GLU A 621 -20.81 8.68 24.74
N GLY A 622 -21.18 9.62 23.85
CA GLY A 622 -21.69 10.95 24.26
C GLY A 622 -20.62 11.87 24.85
N GLY A 623 -19.35 11.67 24.53
CA GLY A 623 -18.24 12.52 25.02
C GLY A 623 -17.83 12.22 26.46
N VAL A 624 -18.11 11.02 26.96
CA VAL A 624 -17.76 10.61 28.32
C VAL A 624 -16.24 10.64 28.51
N ARG A 625 -15.79 11.18 29.64
CA ARG A 625 -14.36 11.14 30.04
C ARG A 625 -14.08 9.78 30.71
N ALA A 626 -12.98 9.18 30.31
CA ALA A 626 -12.57 7.89 30.86
C ALA A 626 -11.05 7.80 31.00
N ARG A 627 -10.58 6.96 31.91
CA ARG A 627 -9.15 6.66 32.12
C ARG A 627 -8.87 5.28 31.54
N ILE A 628 -7.87 5.17 30.67
CA ILE A 628 -7.41 3.87 30.17
C ILE A 628 -6.71 3.11 31.29
N VAL A 629 -7.19 1.88 31.58
CA VAL A 629 -6.69 1.07 32.70
C VAL A 629 -6.10 -0.26 32.27
N GLY A 630 -6.30 -0.69 31.03
CA GLY A 630 -5.74 -1.96 30.54
C GLY A 630 -6.47 -2.52 29.33
N ILE A 631 -6.38 -3.83 29.18
CA ILE A 631 -7.15 -4.64 28.22
C ILE A 631 -7.98 -5.69 28.96
N THR A 632 -9.03 -6.18 28.33
CA THR A 632 -9.83 -7.29 28.90
C THR A 632 -9.09 -8.62 28.75
N THR A 633 -9.28 -9.54 29.69
CA THR A 633 -8.57 -10.84 29.72
C THR A 633 -9.18 -11.90 28.81
N ASP A 634 -10.34 -11.62 28.19
CA ASP A 634 -11.08 -12.51 27.31
C ASP A 634 -10.88 -12.17 25.82
N TRP A 635 -11.13 -10.93 25.43
CA TRP A 635 -11.09 -10.46 24.03
C TRP A 635 -10.04 -9.40 23.75
N GLY A 636 -9.19 -9.05 24.73
CA GLY A 636 -8.16 -8.02 24.54
C GLY A 636 -8.72 -6.64 24.21
N MET A 637 -9.98 -6.37 24.54
CA MET A 637 -10.59 -5.05 24.32
C MET A 637 -9.95 -4.00 25.22
N LEU A 638 -9.88 -2.76 24.76
CA LEU A 638 -9.35 -1.66 25.57
C LEU A 638 -10.28 -1.36 26.74
N LYS A 639 -9.78 -1.46 27.99
CA LYS A 639 -10.52 -1.14 29.21
C LYS A 639 -10.36 0.32 29.56
N ALA A 640 -11.48 1.02 29.78
CA ALA A 640 -11.52 2.38 30.24
C ALA A 640 -12.46 2.53 31.43
N GLU A 641 -11.99 3.19 32.49
CA GLU A 641 -12.75 3.52 33.67
C GLU A 641 -13.40 4.89 33.50
N GLU A 642 -14.73 4.97 33.61
CA GLU A 642 -15.47 6.23 33.48
C GLU A 642 -15.13 7.20 34.60
N LEU A 643 -14.93 8.47 34.24
CA LEU A 643 -14.62 9.55 35.18
C LEU A 643 -15.80 10.54 35.29
N GLY A 644 -16.17 10.85 36.53
CA GLY A 644 -17.10 11.92 36.83
C GLY A 644 -16.51 13.32 36.69
N ARG A 645 -17.24 14.35 37.12
CA ARG A 645 -16.86 15.78 36.97
C ARG A 645 -15.52 16.13 37.61
N ASP A 646 -15.13 15.44 38.69
CA ASP A 646 -13.89 15.70 39.45
C ASP A 646 -12.74 14.75 39.06
N ASP A 647 -12.79 14.12 37.91
CA ASP A 647 -11.87 13.07 37.48
C ASP A 647 -11.80 11.86 38.44
N LYS A 648 -12.83 11.68 39.26
CA LYS A 648 -12.99 10.53 40.13
C LYS A 648 -13.72 9.40 39.41
N PRO A 649 -13.31 8.14 39.64
CA PRO A 649 -14.01 6.99 39.05
C PRO A 649 -15.50 6.98 39.43
N THR A 650 -16.37 6.73 38.43
CA THR A 650 -17.81 6.50 38.67
C THR A 650 -18.13 5.06 39.02
N GLY A 651 -17.16 4.16 38.86
CA GLY A 651 -17.32 2.71 38.99
C GLY A 651 -17.77 2.01 37.71
N LYS A 652 -18.12 2.75 36.66
CA LYS A 652 -18.48 2.17 35.37
C LYS A 652 -17.24 1.88 34.52
N MET A 653 -17.19 0.67 33.96
CA MET A 653 -16.12 0.21 33.07
C MET A 653 -16.61 0.09 31.64
N TRP A 654 -15.79 0.55 30.72
CA TRP A 654 -16.00 0.42 29.28
C TRP A 654 -15.03 -0.60 28.67
N ALA A 655 -15.52 -1.46 27.77
CA ALA A 655 -14.74 -2.37 26.96
C ALA A 655 -14.89 -1.97 25.48
N LEU A 656 -13.80 -1.50 24.88
CA LEU A 656 -13.82 -0.89 23.56
C LEU A 656 -13.12 -1.82 22.53
N GLN A 657 -13.85 -2.22 21.51
CA GLN A 657 -13.34 -3.10 20.46
C GLN A 657 -12.48 -2.32 19.46
N SER A 658 -11.41 -2.94 18.97
CA SER A 658 -10.47 -2.34 18.02
C SER A 658 -11.07 -2.13 16.61
N ASP A 659 -12.07 -2.92 16.25
CA ASP A 659 -12.70 -2.84 14.94
C ASP A 659 -13.77 -1.75 14.87
N GLU A 660 -14.39 -1.46 16.00
CA GLU A 660 -15.39 -0.40 16.13
C GLU A 660 -14.81 0.94 16.58
N ASN A 661 -13.64 0.94 17.21
CA ASN A 661 -13.05 2.14 17.79
C ASN A 661 -11.67 2.46 17.21
N SER A 662 -11.45 3.73 16.88
CA SER A 662 -10.15 4.31 16.55
C SER A 662 -9.64 5.12 17.74
N PHE A 663 -8.40 4.87 18.15
CA PHE A 663 -7.78 5.58 19.26
C PHE A 663 -6.77 6.62 18.76
N ASP A 664 -7.12 7.90 18.92
CA ASP A 664 -6.20 9.01 18.69
C ASP A 664 -5.46 9.35 20.00
N PHE A 665 -4.30 8.73 20.16
CA PHE A 665 -3.45 8.89 21.36
C PHE A 665 -3.12 10.35 21.64
N PHE A 666 -2.77 11.12 20.60
CA PHE A 666 -2.29 12.49 20.77
C PHE A 666 -3.38 13.48 21.20
N ARG A 667 -4.63 13.20 20.84
CA ARG A 667 -5.79 14.01 21.22
C ARG A 667 -6.53 13.45 22.43
N GLY A 668 -6.14 12.27 22.91
CA GLY A 668 -6.88 11.59 23.97
C GLY A 668 -8.32 11.28 23.59
N LEU A 669 -8.57 10.89 22.34
CA LEU A 669 -9.90 10.64 21.80
C LEU A 669 -10.07 9.19 21.40
N VAL A 670 -11.18 8.58 21.78
CA VAL A 670 -11.64 7.30 21.25
C VAL A 670 -12.87 7.58 20.39
N LYS A 671 -12.72 7.37 19.08
CA LYS A 671 -13.78 7.61 18.09
C LYS A 671 -14.33 6.26 17.59
N ARG A 672 -15.63 6.21 17.34
CA ARG A 672 -16.19 5.07 16.61
C ARG A 672 -15.70 5.11 15.18
N LYS A 673 -15.31 3.97 14.62
CA LYS A 673 -15.10 3.82 13.19
C LYS A 673 -16.49 3.76 12.56
N ILE A 674 -16.86 4.78 11.80
CA ILE A 674 -18.15 4.85 11.10
C ILE A 674 -18.03 4.10 9.79
#